data_66d4566dedbcebef9e7001117c576c31
#
_entry.id   66d4566dedbcebef9e7001117c576c31
#
_cell.length_a   1.000
_cell.length_b   1.000
_cell.length_c   1.000
_cell.angle_alpha   90.00
_cell.angle_beta   90.00
_cell.angle_gamma   90.00
#
_symmetry.space_group_name_H-M   'P 1'
#
loop_
_entity.id
_entity.type
_entity.pdbx_description
1 polymer ?
#
loop_
_entity_poly.entity_id
_entity_poly.type
_entity_poly.pdbx_seq_one_letter_code
_entity_poly.pdbx_strand_id
1 'polypeptide(L)'
;MEADQKRYLELLARSFPTQELAAAEIINLSAILNLPKGTEFFCSDIHGESEAFSHILRNGSGSIRLKVDEAFGDQLTEAEKRELATLIYYPREKAKLILAGVEDERAWYATVVPRLVAVCKRAARKYTASRVRKALPAEFAYIIEELMNEDNHGVDKEAYYAGILDAAVRTGRGIALIEALAQLIQRLAISQLHIIGDIYDRGPQPDVIMETLQAQHNVDIQWGNHDIVWMGAALGQRGCIAHVVRNCARYGNLSILEDAYGINILPLASFALDAYRDDPCVGFGLKGNPDLSPSELEMNVKIQKAMAIIQFKVEAALIDEYPEFGLESRKLLDKIDYEAGTVVVDGVEYPLTDRVFPTVDPQNPFALTPAEEEVMCRLEAAFTGCEKLQRHMRFFLEVGSLYKIRNGNLMFHACVPLNADGSLKEVDVFGHRYKGRALYDVMERYVRAAFFSHDAEESRRGRDLLWYLWLGEGSPLFAKSKMATFELYLIADKAARKEVKNPFYTLIEDERVIAGIFEDFGMDPETSHIVCGHVPVKVKDGEDPVKCGGHVLTIDGGFSRAYQPTTGIAGYTLIDNSYEFILAAHEPLKSAAAAVVEELDIHSSRRVVERVEHRTLVADTDDGADIRRRVEDLEQLLEAYRDGQIAEGVR
;
A
#
# COMPACT_ATOMS: atom_id res chain seq x y z
N MET A 1 -36.70 -9.04 -28.28
CA MET A 1 -35.75 -8.43 -27.30
C MET A 1 -36.51 -7.91 -26.12
N GLU A 2 -36.08 -8.23 -24.89
CA GLU A 2 -36.71 -7.73 -23.67
C GLU A 2 -36.52 -6.23 -23.51
N ALA A 3 -37.40 -5.52 -22.80
CA ALA A 3 -37.39 -4.06 -22.71
C ALA A 3 -36.08 -3.51 -22.09
N ASP A 4 -35.55 -4.18 -21.06
CA ASP A 4 -34.31 -3.78 -20.38
C ASP A 4 -33.09 -4.00 -21.28
N GLN A 5 -33.03 -5.11 -22.01
CA GLN A 5 -31.97 -5.37 -22.99
C GLN A 5 -31.99 -4.32 -24.10
N LYS A 6 -33.17 -3.96 -24.62
CA LYS A 6 -33.28 -2.90 -25.62
C LYS A 6 -32.76 -1.57 -25.12
N ARG A 7 -33.15 -1.18 -23.90
CA ARG A 7 -32.67 0.05 -23.25
C ARG A 7 -31.16 0.06 -23.06
N TYR A 8 -30.59 -1.07 -22.66
CA TYR A 8 -29.13 -1.21 -22.51
C TYR A 8 -28.42 -1.03 -23.85
N LEU A 9 -28.87 -1.70 -24.91
CA LEU A 9 -28.29 -1.56 -26.24
C LEU A 9 -28.47 -0.15 -26.83
N GLU A 10 -29.61 0.52 -26.54
CA GLU A 10 -29.80 1.94 -26.91
C GLU A 10 -28.81 2.88 -26.20
N LEU A 11 -28.42 2.57 -24.94
CA LEU A 11 -27.36 3.31 -24.24
C LEU A 11 -25.99 3.03 -24.84
N LEU A 12 -25.69 1.79 -25.17
CA LEU A 12 -24.44 1.38 -25.81
C LEU A 12 -24.30 1.99 -27.20
N ALA A 13 -25.39 2.10 -27.96
CA ALA A 13 -25.47 2.74 -29.27
C ALA A 13 -25.05 4.22 -29.25
N ARG A 14 -25.13 4.91 -28.11
CA ARG A 14 -24.65 6.30 -28.01
C ARG A 14 -23.13 6.39 -28.12
N SER A 15 -22.41 5.36 -27.66
CA SER A 15 -20.94 5.28 -27.76
C SER A 15 -20.50 4.69 -29.10
N PHE A 16 -21.30 3.81 -29.69
CA PHE A 16 -21.02 3.12 -30.96
C PHE A 16 -22.22 3.28 -31.93
N PRO A 17 -22.43 4.51 -32.45
CA PRO A 17 -23.68 4.85 -33.16
C PRO A 17 -23.86 4.18 -34.52
N THR A 18 -22.86 3.51 -35.09
CA THR A 18 -22.97 2.81 -36.38
C THR A 18 -22.40 1.38 -36.30
N GLN A 19 -22.82 0.54 -37.27
CA GLN A 19 -22.31 -0.83 -37.40
C GLN A 19 -20.79 -0.87 -37.56
N GLU A 20 -20.21 0.07 -38.33
CA GLU A 20 -18.77 0.14 -38.56
C GLU A 20 -17.99 0.43 -37.27
N LEU A 21 -18.51 1.32 -36.41
CA LEU A 21 -17.87 1.66 -35.15
C LEU A 21 -17.97 0.50 -34.17
N ALA A 22 -19.11 -0.16 -34.07
CA ALA A 22 -19.28 -1.37 -33.23
C ALA A 22 -18.35 -2.50 -33.72
N ALA A 23 -18.33 -2.77 -35.04
CA ALA A 23 -17.47 -3.80 -35.62
C ALA A 23 -15.97 -3.48 -35.44
N ALA A 24 -15.57 -2.22 -35.59
CA ALA A 24 -14.17 -1.80 -35.37
C ALA A 24 -13.74 -2.03 -33.93
N GLU A 25 -14.59 -1.73 -32.94
CA GLU A 25 -14.28 -1.97 -31.54
C GLU A 25 -14.25 -3.47 -31.21
N ILE A 26 -15.15 -4.29 -31.77
CA ILE A 26 -15.09 -5.76 -31.65
C ILE A 26 -13.75 -6.29 -32.15
N ILE A 27 -13.30 -5.84 -33.32
CA ILE A 27 -11.99 -6.25 -33.89
C ILE A 27 -10.86 -5.83 -32.94
N ASN A 28 -10.87 -4.61 -32.43
CA ASN A 28 -9.89 -4.09 -31.51
C ASN A 28 -9.83 -4.91 -30.21
N LEU A 29 -10.96 -5.10 -29.55
CA LEU A 29 -11.08 -5.84 -28.29
C LEU A 29 -10.68 -7.32 -28.47
N SER A 30 -11.13 -7.97 -29.54
CA SER A 30 -10.77 -9.36 -29.85
C SER A 30 -9.27 -9.52 -30.12
N ALA A 31 -8.62 -8.51 -30.71
CA ALA A 31 -7.17 -8.53 -30.90
C ALA A 31 -6.42 -8.35 -29.57
N ILE A 32 -6.93 -7.53 -28.64
CA ILE A 32 -6.33 -7.29 -27.31
C ILE A 32 -6.28 -8.58 -26.50
N LEU A 33 -7.27 -9.45 -26.59
CA LEU A 33 -7.30 -10.74 -25.89
C LEU A 33 -6.06 -11.61 -26.17
N ASN A 34 -5.42 -11.45 -27.33
CA ASN A 34 -4.24 -12.21 -27.72
C ASN A 34 -2.91 -11.55 -27.29
N LEU A 35 -2.96 -10.41 -26.62
CA LEU A 35 -1.75 -9.80 -26.04
C LEU A 35 -1.31 -10.56 -24.78
N PRO A 36 -0.02 -10.49 -24.44
CA PRO A 36 0.46 -11.00 -23.16
C PRO A 36 -0.16 -10.28 -21.98
N LYS A 37 -0.41 -11.01 -20.87
CA LYS A 37 -0.75 -10.44 -19.57
C LYS A 37 0.22 -9.32 -19.18
N GLY A 38 -0.29 -8.23 -18.63
CA GLY A 38 0.50 -7.17 -18.00
C GLY A 38 1.29 -7.70 -16.80
N THR A 39 2.32 -6.96 -16.38
CA THR A 39 3.07 -7.32 -15.16
C THR A 39 2.43 -6.66 -13.96
N GLU A 40 2.08 -7.44 -12.95
CA GLU A 40 1.52 -7.01 -11.68
C GLU A 40 2.60 -7.06 -10.60
N PHE A 41 2.67 -6.03 -9.75
CA PHE A 41 3.60 -5.94 -8.64
C PHE A 41 2.83 -5.89 -7.34
N PHE A 42 3.33 -6.62 -6.33
CA PHE A 42 2.76 -6.65 -5.00
C PHE A 42 3.82 -6.23 -3.98
N CYS A 43 3.51 -5.25 -3.16
CA CYS A 43 4.34 -4.77 -2.06
C CYS A 43 3.50 -4.71 -0.79
N SER A 44 4.11 -4.91 0.37
CA SER A 44 3.45 -4.91 1.67
C SER A 44 4.28 -4.19 2.72
N ASP A 45 3.63 -3.68 3.77
CA ASP A 45 4.26 -3.20 5.00
C ASP A 45 5.37 -2.16 4.77
N ILE A 46 5.05 -1.15 3.94
CA ILE A 46 6.00 -0.12 3.49
C ILE A 46 6.38 0.82 4.64
N HIS A 47 5.44 1.10 5.54
CA HIS A 47 5.65 1.82 6.80
C HIS A 47 6.47 3.10 6.67
N GLY A 48 6.06 4.02 5.81
CA GLY A 48 6.69 5.34 5.69
C GLY A 48 8.12 5.36 5.13
N GLU A 49 8.66 4.24 4.65
CA GLU A 49 10.01 4.14 4.06
C GLU A 49 10.00 4.56 2.58
N SER A 50 9.75 5.84 2.33
CA SER A 50 9.49 6.39 0.99
C SER A 50 10.69 6.28 0.04
N GLU A 51 11.93 6.44 0.51
CA GLU A 51 13.13 6.34 -0.34
C GLU A 51 13.29 4.94 -0.95
N ALA A 52 13.22 3.91 -0.11
CA ALA A 52 13.37 2.52 -0.56
C ALA A 52 12.21 2.11 -1.47
N PHE A 53 10.98 2.44 -1.09
CA PHE A 53 9.79 2.16 -1.90
C PHE A 53 9.84 2.87 -3.27
N SER A 54 10.16 4.17 -3.29
CA SER A 54 10.28 4.92 -4.54
C SER A 54 11.38 4.36 -5.46
N HIS A 55 12.50 3.93 -4.89
CA HIS A 55 13.57 3.30 -5.67
C HIS A 55 13.11 1.98 -6.30
N ILE A 56 12.42 1.12 -5.54
CA ILE A 56 11.87 -0.15 -6.02
C ILE A 56 10.86 0.06 -7.14
N LEU A 57 10.00 1.08 -7.05
CA LEU A 57 9.08 1.43 -8.14
C LEU A 57 9.85 1.91 -9.39
N ARG A 58 10.84 2.78 -9.21
CA ARG A 58 11.64 3.36 -10.30
C ARG A 58 12.49 2.33 -11.04
N ASN A 59 13.04 1.34 -10.34
CA ASN A 59 13.83 0.27 -10.95
C ASN A 59 12.96 -0.93 -11.39
N GLY A 60 11.65 -0.91 -11.03
CA GLY A 60 10.72 -2.01 -11.28
C GLY A 60 11.23 -3.32 -10.67
N SER A 61 11.72 -3.28 -9.41
CA SER A 61 12.35 -4.42 -8.73
C SER A 61 13.38 -5.13 -9.60
N GLY A 62 14.22 -4.34 -10.31
CA GLY A 62 15.24 -4.82 -11.24
C GLY A 62 14.71 -5.22 -12.64
N SER A 63 13.40 -5.11 -12.91
CA SER A 63 12.83 -5.45 -14.23
C SER A 63 13.29 -4.49 -15.33
N ILE A 64 13.55 -3.23 -15.01
CA ILE A 64 14.04 -2.24 -15.98
C ILE A 64 15.47 -2.55 -16.38
N ARG A 65 16.33 -2.98 -15.45
CA ARG A 65 17.70 -3.42 -15.78
C ARG A 65 17.68 -4.59 -16.78
N LEU A 66 16.80 -5.57 -16.59
CA LEU A 66 16.62 -6.67 -17.54
C LEU A 66 16.20 -6.16 -18.93
N LYS A 67 15.36 -5.11 -19.01
CA LYS A 67 14.99 -4.50 -20.30
C LYS A 67 16.15 -3.79 -20.98
N VAL A 68 17.05 -3.18 -20.22
CA VAL A 68 18.30 -2.62 -20.75
C VAL A 68 19.19 -3.74 -21.31
N ASP A 69 19.35 -4.82 -20.56
CA ASP A 69 20.14 -5.99 -21.00
C ASP A 69 19.53 -6.64 -22.25
N GLU A 70 18.20 -6.79 -22.30
CA GLU A 70 17.48 -7.31 -23.47
C GLU A 70 17.56 -6.38 -24.72
N ALA A 71 17.69 -5.07 -24.51
CA ALA A 71 17.77 -4.11 -25.60
C ALA A 71 19.15 -4.07 -26.23
N PHE A 72 20.20 -4.23 -25.45
CA PHE A 72 21.57 -3.97 -25.90
C PHE A 72 22.51 -5.21 -25.88
N GLY A 73 22.20 -6.26 -25.11
CA GLY A 73 23.07 -7.43 -25.02
C GLY A 73 24.53 -7.04 -24.75
N ASP A 74 25.45 -7.47 -25.62
CA ASP A 74 26.87 -7.17 -25.54
C ASP A 74 27.27 -5.84 -26.23
N GLN A 75 26.30 -5.06 -26.75
CA GLN A 75 26.58 -3.77 -27.43
C GLN A 75 27.00 -2.67 -26.45
N LEU A 76 26.60 -2.78 -25.19
CA LEU A 76 26.98 -1.89 -24.12
C LEU A 76 27.74 -2.66 -23.03
N THR A 77 28.76 -2.01 -22.47
CA THR A 77 29.46 -2.51 -21.30
C THR A 77 28.56 -2.51 -20.07
N GLU A 78 28.90 -3.29 -19.05
CA GLU A 78 28.17 -3.33 -17.79
C GLU A 78 28.11 -1.96 -17.08
N ALA A 79 29.16 -1.13 -17.25
CA ALA A 79 29.19 0.23 -16.73
C ALA A 79 28.18 1.14 -17.45
N GLU A 80 28.14 1.10 -18.80
CA GLU A 80 27.18 1.89 -19.59
C GLU A 80 25.73 1.46 -19.31
N LYS A 81 25.50 0.17 -19.12
CA LYS A 81 24.15 -0.35 -18.76
C LYS A 81 23.73 0.12 -17.38
N ARG A 82 24.67 0.15 -16.39
CA ARG A 82 24.37 0.69 -15.05
C ARG A 82 24.06 2.18 -15.10
N GLU A 83 24.89 2.96 -15.81
CA GLU A 83 24.65 4.39 -16.00
C GLU A 83 23.29 4.65 -16.65
N LEU A 84 22.94 3.93 -17.74
CA LEU A 84 21.66 4.06 -18.43
C LEU A 84 20.50 3.67 -17.50
N ALA A 85 20.63 2.58 -16.73
CA ALA A 85 19.60 2.17 -15.77
C ALA A 85 19.42 3.23 -14.67
N THR A 86 20.51 3.74 -14.11
CA THR A 86 20.46 4.83 -13.11
C THR A 86 19.84 6.11 -13.67
N LEU A 87 20.11 6.42 -14.94
CA LEU A 87 19.47 7.54 -15.62
C LEU A 87 17.95 7.33 -15.79
N ILE A 88 17.50 6.09 -16.01
CA ILE A 88 16.06 5.78 -16.06
C ILE A 88 15.44 5.91 -14.66
N TYR A 89 16.14 5.50 -13.58
CA TYR A 89 15.61 5.57 -12.22
C TYR A 89 15.56 7.00 -11.68
N TYR A 90 16.60 7.80 -11.97
CA TYR A 90 16.78 9.17 -11.47
C TYR A 90 17.15 10.12 -12.62
N PRO A 91 16.23 10.36 -13.56
CA PRO A 91 16.57 11.03 -14.82
C PRO A 91 17.10 12.44 -14.64
N ARG A 92 16.51 13.22 -13.74
CA ARG A 92 16.92 14.63 -13.52
C ARG A 92 18.24 14.72 -12.79
N GLU A 93 18.40 13.99 -11.70
CA GLU A 93 19.57 14.01 -10.84
C GLU A 93 20.79 13.46 -11.59
N LYS A 94 20.62 12.31 -12.24
CA LYS A 94 21.70 11.65 -12.98
C LYS A 94 22.11 12.44 -14.22
N ALA A 95 21.16 12.97 -15.00
CA ALA A 95 21.47 13.80 -16.16
C ALA A 95 22.26 15.05 -15.76
N LYS A 96 21.87 15.75 -14.69
CA LYS A 96 22.61 16.91 -14.19
C LYS A 96 24.03 16.54 -13.77
N LEU A 97 24.22 15.41 -13.10
CA LEU A 97 25.53 14.93 -12.67
C LEU A 97 26.43 14.64 -13.87
N ILE A 98 25.92 13.96 -14.90
CA ILE A 98 26.67 13.65 -16.11
C ILE A 98 27.03 14.92 -16.87
N LEU A 99 26.05 15.80 -17.12
CA LEU A 99 26.25 17.05 -17.87
C LEU A 99 27.26 18.00 -17.23
N ALA A 100 27.41 17.95 -15.90
CA ALA A 100 28.42 18.76 -15.21
C ALA A 100 29.88 18.38 -15.61
N GLY A 101 30.09 17.17 -16.16
CA GLY A 101 31.41 16.69 -16.60
C GLY A 101 31.56 16.51 -18.12
N VAL A 102 30.53 16.80 -18.91
CA VAL A 102 30.54 16.61 -20.37
C VAL A 102 30.90 17.92 -21.07
N GLU A 103 31.84 17.86 -22.01
CA GLU A 103 32.25 19.02 -22.84
C GLU A 103 31.27 19.32 -23.97
N ASP A 104 30.67 18.28 -24.59
CA ASP A 104 29.73 18.38 -25.68
C ASP A 104 28.38 17.77 -25.27
N GLU A 105 27.51 18.60 -24.68
CA GLU A 105 26.15 18.20 -24.29
C GLU A 105 25.34 17.64 -25.47
N ARG A 106 25.51 18.22 -26.66
CA ARG A 106 24.76 17.83 -27.86
C ARG A 106 25.11 16.40 -28.29
N ALA A 107 26.40 16.05 -28.29
CA ALA A 107 26.86 14.70 -28.59
C ALA A 107 26.34 13.68 -27.55
N TRP A 108 26.29 14.09 -26.29
CA TRP A 108 25.73 13.25 -25.23
C TRP A 108 24.24 12.96 -25.44
N TYR A 109 23.40 14.00 -25.72
CA TYR A 109 21.98 13.79 -26.01
C TYR A 109 21.77 12.93 -27.27
N ALA A 110 22.56 13.13 -28.31
CA ALA A 110 22.51 12.32 -29.53
C ALA A 110 22.80 10.84 -29.28
N THR A 111 23.55 10.52 -28.23
CA THR A 111 23.85 9.13 -27.83
C THR A 111 22.80 8.55 -26.88
N VAL A 112 22.40 9.31 -25.87
CA VAL A 112 21.58 8.76 -24.77
C VAL A 112 20.08 8.66 -25.13
N VAL A 113 19.54 9.62 -25.90
CA VAL A 113 18.10 9.60 -26.24
C VAL A 113 17.75 8.39 -27.10
N PRO A 114 18.49 8.02 -28.17
CA PRO A 114 18.24 6.78 -28.91
C PRO A 114 18.31 5.52 -28.02
N ARG A 115 19.24 5.48 -27.06
CA ARG A 115 19.32 4.37 -26.09
C ARG A 115 18.05 4.28 -25.23
N LEU A 116 17.54 5.39 -24.70
CA LEU A 116 16.27 5.43 -23.96
C LEU A 116 15.08 5.02 -24.82
N VAL A 117 15.01 5.48 -26.07
CA VAL A 117 13.96 5.09 -27.04
C VAL A 117 14.00 3.58 -27.30
N ALA A 118 15.16 2.97 -27.43
CA ALA A 118 15.30 1.50 -27.58
C ALA A 118 14.72 0.75 -26.37
N VAL A 119 14.98 1.22 -25.15
CA VAL A 119 14.39 0.64 -23.94
C VAL A 119 12.87 0.86 -23.90
N CYS A 120 12.37 2.06 -24.31
CA CYS A 120 10.94 2.31 -24.44
C CYS A 120 10.27 1.33 -25.42
N LYS A 121 10.85 1.14 -26.62
CA LYS A 121 10.37 0.16 -27.62
C LYS A 121 10.32 -1.25 -27.01
N ARG A 122 11.33 -1.64 -26.23
CA ARG A 122 11.37 -2.95 -25.56
C ARG A 122 10.28 -3.08 -24.51
N ALA A 123 10.06 -2.05 -23.69
CA ALA A 123 9.00 -2.04 -22.67
C ALA A 123 7.60 -2.05 -23.28
N ALA A 124 7.42 -1.40 -24.44
CA ALA A 124 6.14 -1.26 -25.12
C ALA A 124 5.65 -2.52 -25.84
N ARG A 125 6.52 -3.50 -26.14
CA ARG A 125 6.20 -4.67 -27.01
C ARG A 125 4.97 -5.48 -26.63
N LYS A 126 4.59 -5.49 -25.36
CA LYS A 126 3.43 -6.24 -24.85
C LYS A 126 2.13 -5.45 -24.81
N TYR A 127 2.15 -4.20 -25.27
CA TYR A 127 1.01 -3.29 -25.18
C TYR A 127 0.55 -2.81 -26.56
N THR A 128 -0.73 -2.40 -26.66
CA THR A 128 -1.24 -1.72 -27.86
C THR A 128 -0.63 -0.33 -28.00
N ALA A 129 -0.53 0.17 -29.23
CA ALA A 129 -0.11 1.56 -29.49
C ALA A 129 -0.99 2.58 -28.73
N SER A 130 -2.29 2.32 -28.62
CA SER A 130 -3.23 3.16 -27.86
C SER A 130 -2.87 3.22 -26.37
N ARG A 131 -2.52 2.08 -25.74
CA ARG A 131 -2.10 2.04 -24.33
C ARG A 131 -0.77 2.78 -24.12
N VAL A 132 0.18 2.58 -25.02
CA VAL A 132 1.47 3.31 -24.98
C VAL A 132 1.23 4.81 -25.11
N ARG A 133 0.39 5.25 -26.08
CA ARG A 133 0.04 6.67 -26.26
C ARG A 133 -0.59 7.28 -25.00
N LYS A 134 -1.50 6.59 -24.33
CA LYS A 134 -2.10 7.05 -23.07
C LYS A 134 -1.09 7.12 -21.90
N ALA A 135 0.01 6.37 -21.98
CA ALA A 135 1.07 6.40 -21.00
C ALA A 135 2.08 7.54 -21.22
N LEU A 136 2.09 8.15 -22.41
CA LEU A 136 3.01 9.24 -22.76
C LEU A 136 2.71 10.50 -21.93
N PRO A 137 3.75 11.20 -21.43
CA PRO A 137 3.61 12.53 -20.86
C PRO A 137 3.08 13.48 -21.94
N ALA A 138 1.97 14.18 -21.66
CA ALA A 138 1.24 14.99 -22.64
C ALA A 138 2.11 16.00 -23.39
N GLU A 139 3.08 16.59 -22.68
CA GLU A 139 4.00 17.61 -23.18
C GLU A 139 4.94 17.09 -24.29
N PHE A 140 5.33 15.81 -24.23
CA PHE A 140 6.25 15.18 -25.19
C PHE A 140 5.60 14.04 -25.99
N ALA A 141 4.29 13.85 -25.88
CA ALA A 141 3.60 12.70 -26.46
C ALA A 141 3.88 12.54 -27.96
N TYR A 142 3.72 13.63 -28.75
CA TYR A 142 3.99 13.63 -30.18
C TYR A 142 5.45 13.31 -30.50
N ILE A 143 6.39 13.97 -29.80
CA ILE A 143 7.83 13.80 -30.03
C ILE A 143 8.28 12.36 -29.73
N ILE A 144 7.83 11.81 -28.60
CA ILE A 144 8.20 10.44 -28.20
C ILE A 144 7.54 9.42 -29.15
N GLU A 145 6.30 9.65 -29.58
CA GLU A 145 5.62 8.79 -30.56
C GLU A 145 6.40 8.73 -31.87
N GLU A 146 6.86 9.90 -32.41
CA GLU A 146 7.71 9.96 -33.59
C GLU A 146 9.03 9.20 -33.38
N LEU A 147 9.75 9.45 -32.27
CA LEU A 147 11.01 8.76 -31.96
C LEU A 147 10.83 7.24 -31.79
N MET A 148 9.68 6.81 -31.28
CA MET A 148 9.38 5.37 -31.12
C MET A 148 8.99 4.69 -32.45
N ASN A 149 8.45 5.41 -33.41
CA ASN A 149 8.07 4.89 -34.74
C ASN A 149 9.23 4.88 -35.75
N GLU A 150 10.40 5.36 -35.34
CA GLU A 150 11.60 5.28 -36.18
C GLU A 150 12.03 3.83 -36.37
N ASP A 151 12.02 3.34 -37.59
CA ASP A 151 12.72 2.14 -38.01
C ASP A 151 14.12 2.56 -38.46
N ASN A 152 15.18 2.03 -37.84
CA ASN A 152 16.60 2.34 -38.06
C ASN A 152 17.13 2.15 -39.50
N HIS A 153 16.26 2.04 -40.49
CA HIS A 153 16.60 1.73 -41.88
C HIS A 153 16.23 2.84 -42.90
N GLY A 154 15.73 3.99 -42.41
CA GLY A 154 15.31 5.06 -43.31
C GLY A 154 16.23 6.28 -43.26
N VAL A 155 17.11 6.43 -44.24
CA VAL A 155 18.01 7.59 -44.42
C VAL A 155 17.22 8.92 -44.54
N ASP A 156 15.94 8.84 -44.92
CA ASP A 156 15.11 10.03 -45.26
C ASP A 156 14.70 10.87 -44.03
N LYS A 157 14.67 10.27 -42.80
CA LYS A 157 14.24 10.97 -41.59
C LYS A 157 15.38 11.26 -40.57
N GLU A 158 16.61 10.87 -40.86
CA GLU A 158 17.74 11.05 -39.95
C GLU A 158 17.93 12.53 -39.56
N ALA A 159 17.88 13.44 -40.56
CA ALA A 159 17.96 14.87 -40.30
C ALA A 159 16.78 15.42 -39.49
N TYR A 160 15.58 14.84 -39.67
CA TYR A 160 14.39 15.20 -38.89
C TYR A 160 14.54 14.85 -37.43
N TYR A 161 14.97 13.63 -37.10
CA TYR A 161 15.19 13.19 -35.71
C TYR A 161 16.34 13.95 -35.06
N ALA A 162 17.44 14.18 -35.76
CA ALA A 162 18.52 15.04 -35.30
C ALA A 162 18.03 16.47 -35.02
N GLY A 163 17.11 16.99 -35.86
CA GLY A 163 16.49 18.28 -35.64
C GLY A 163 15.60 18.36 -34.40
N ILE A 164 14.88 17.28 -34.04
CA ILE A 164 14.12 17.20 -32.78
C ILE A 164 15.04 17.31 -31.57
N LEU A 165 16.11 16.52 -31.56
CA LEU A 165 17.09 16.53 -30.46
C LEU A 165 17.77 17.88 -30.31
N ASP A 166 18.19 18.46 -31.42
CA ASP A 166 18.79 19.79 -31.50
C ASP A 166 17.87 20.87 -30.91
N ALA A 167 16.61 20.83 -31.32
CA ALA A 167 15.61 21.77 -30.82
C ALA A 167 15.37 21.58 -29.31
N ALA A 168 15.31 20.33 -28.80
CA ALA A 168 15.14 20.05 -27.40
C ALA A 168 16.31 20.60 -26.56
N VAL A 169 17.56 20.40 -27.02
CA VAL A 169 18.76 20.92 -26.34
C VAL A 169 18.78 22.45 -26.40
N ARG A 170 18.62 23.05 -27.58
CA ARG A 170 18.64 24.49 -27.78
C ARG A 170 17.56 25.24 -27.01
N THR A 171 16.42 24.63 -26.77
CA THR A 171 15.34 25.20 -25.96
C THR A 171 15.47 24.93 -24.46
N GLY A 172 16.53 24.26 -24.01
CA GLY A 172 16.75 23.86 -22.62
C GLY A 172 15.81 22.74 -22.13
N ARG A 173 15.19 21.99 -23.06
CA ARG A 173 14.21 20.92 -22.74
C ARG A 173 14.81 19.52 -22.79
N GLY A 174 16.13 19.37 -23.00
CA GLY A 174 16.78 18.06 -23.12
C GLY A 174 16.58 17.17 -21.91
N ILE A 175 16.81 17.68 -20.69
CA ILE A 175 16.58 16.91 -19.44
C ILE A 175 15.10 16.51 -19.32
N ALA A 176 14.17 17.41 -19.62
CA ALA A 176 12.74 17.11 -19.56
C ALA A 176 12.32 16.01 -20.55
N LEU A 177 12.94 15.93 -21.73
CA LEU A 177 12.73 14.82 -22.68
C LEU A 177 13.25 13.49 -22.12
N ILE A 178 14.43 13.49 -21.47
CA ILE A 178 14.96 12.29 -20.76
C ILE A 178 14.00 11.87 -19.66
N GLU A 179 13.50 12.81 -18.84
CA GLU A 179 12.51 12.52 -17.79
C GLU A 179 11.24 11.88 -18.38
N ALA A 180 10.72 12.42 -19.47
CA ALA A 180 9.54 11.89 -20.12
C ALA A 180 9.73 10.45 -20.65
N LEU A 181 10.90 10.16 -21.25
CA LEU A 181 11.24 8.80 -21.70
C LEU A 181 11.42 7.85 -20.53
N ALA A 182 12.10 8.27 -19.47
CA ALA A 182 12.28 7.47 -18.26
C ALA A 182 10.93 7.15 -17.58
N GLN A 183 10.05 8.14 -17.43
CA GLN A 183 8.70 7.95 -16.90
C GLN A 183 7.89 6.96 -17.73
N LEU A 184 7.97 7.03 -19.06
CA LEU A 184 7.31 6.06 -19.94
C LEU A 184 7.82 4.63 -19.67
N ILE A 185 9.15 4.43 -19.57
CA ILE A 185 9.75 3.13 -19.29
C ILE A 185 9.24 2.59 -17.95
N GLN A 186 9.29 3.40 -16.89
CA GLN A 186 8.83 3.03 -15.56
C GLN A 186 7.34 2.66 -15.57
N ARG A 187 6.50 3.47 -16.23
CA ARG A 187 5.06 3.25 -16.33
C ARG A 187 4.69 2.00 -17.12
N LEU A 188 5.47 1.64 -18.14
CA LEU A 188 5.28 0.42 -18.92
C LEU A 188 5.86 -0.83 -18.25
N ALA A 189 6.77 -0.67 -17.27
CA ALA A 189 7.33 -1.78 -16.52
C ALA A 189 6.30 -2.41 -15.57
N ILE A 190 5.46 -1.59 -14.93
CA ILE A 190 4.45 -1.97 -13.96
C ILE A 190 3.06 -1.70 -14.53
N SER A 191 2.31 -2.75 -14.85
CA SER A 191 0.94 -2.64 -15.39
C SER A 191 -0.09 -2.35 -14.32
N GLN A 192 0.07 -2.98 -13.16
CA GLN A 192 -0.77 -2.88 -11.98
C GLN A 192 0.11 -2.98 -10.74
N LEU A 193 -0.16 -2.16 -9.74
CA LEU A 193 0.50 -2.18 -8.45
C LEU A 193 -0.53 -2.53 -7.37
N HIS A 194 -0.22 -3.56 -6.56
CA HIS A 194 -1.01 -3.99 -5.42
C HIS A 194 -0.24 -3.68 -4.13
N ILE A 195 -0.83 -2.92 -3.22
CA ILE A 195 -0.27 -2.61 -1.91
C ILE A 195 -1.04 -3.40 -0.87
N ILE A 196 -0.37 -4.33 -0.20
CA ILE A 196 -0.98 -5.24 0.78
C ILE A 196 -0.91 -4.62 2.19
N GLY A 197 -1.26 -3.34 2.29
CA GLY A 197 -1.43 -2.60 3.54
C GLY A 197 -0.17 -2.12 4.22
N ASP A 198 -0.40 -1.44 5.33
CA ASP A 198 0.59 -0.86 6.24
C ASP A 198 1.53 0.14 5.57
N ILE A 199 0.92 1.21 5.01
CA ILE A 199 1.64 2.36 4.46
C ILE A 199 2.11 3.29 5.59
N TYR A 200 1.26 3.46 6.61
CA TYR A 200 1.49 4.37 7.73
C TYR A 200 2.33 3.77 8.86
N ASP A 201 2.73 4.65 9.77
CA ASP A 201 3.51 4.38 10.98
C ASP A 201 4.95 3.85 10.74
N ARG A 202 5.73 3.84 11.81
CA ARG A 202 7.12 3.36 11.94
C ARG A 202 8.15 4.19 11.21
N GLY A 203 8.03 4.44 9.90
CA GLY A 203 8.94 5.28 9.11
C GLY A 203 8.42 6.71 8.96
N PRO A 204 9.26 7.65 8.47
CA PRO A 204 9.02 9.09 8.61
C PRO A 204 8.15 9.73 7.52
N GLN A 205 7.90 9.07 6.38
CA GLN A 205 7.32 9.74 5.21
C GLN A 205 6.15 8.97 4.56
N PRO A 206 5.09 8.60 5.32
CA PRO A 206 3.91 7.95 4.74
C PRO A 206 3.15 8.84 3.75
N ASP A 207 3.17 10.16 3.96
CA ASP A 207 2.54 11.14 3.09
C ASP A 207 3.18 11.19 1.70
N VAL A 208 4.52 11.08 1.61
CA VAL A 208 5.24 10.98 0.33
C VAL A 208 4.89 9.69 -0.41
N ILE A 209 4.72 8.59 0.31
CA ILE A 209 4.24 7.32 -0.28
C ILE A 209 2.83 7.50 -0.84
N MET A 210 1.92 8.09 -0.07
CA MET A 210 0.55 8.36 -0.51
C MET A 210 0.50 9.22 -1.78
N GLU A 211 1.29 10.29 -1.84
CA GLU A 211 1.41 11.14 -3.04
C GLU A 211 2.01 10.37 -4.23
N THR A 212 2.98 9.49 -3.98
CA THR A 212 3.56 8.61 -5.01
C THR A 212 2.51 7.65 -5.57
N LEU A 213 1.70 7.03 -4.69
CA LEU A 213 0.63 6.12 -5.10
C LEU A 213 -0.50 6.83 -5.85
N GLN A 214 -0.87 8.06 -5.45
CA GLN A 214 -1.83 8.89 -6.16
C GLN A 214 -1.39 9.24 -7.60
N ALA A 215 -0.08 9.31 -7.83
CA ALA A 215 0.49 9.56 -9.16
C ALA A 215 0.56 8.29 -10.03
N GLN A 216 0.35 7.09 -9.46
CA GLN A 216 0.35 5.83 -10.22
C GLN A 216 -0.93 5.69 -11.05
N HIS A 217 -0.80 5.10 -12.21
CA HIS A 217 -1.91 4.96 -13.17
C HIS A 217 -2.89 3.82 -12.83
N ASN A 218 -2.38 2.74 -12.21
CA ASN A 218 -3.18 1.59 -11.78
C ASN A 218 -2.63 1.10 -10.44
N VAL A 219 -3.33 1.38 -9.36
CA VAL A 219 -2.99 0.92 -8.02
C VAL A 219 -4.26 0.48 -7.31
N ASP A 220 -4.13 -0.54 -6.49
CA ASP A 220 -5.11 -0.86 -5.45
C ASP A 220 -4.40 -1.17 -4.13
N ILE A 221 -5.14 -1.02 -3.04
CA ILE A 221 -4.61 -1.10 -1.69
C ILE A 221 -5.52 -1.98 -0.86
N GLN A 222 -4.99 -3.03 -0.24
CA GLN A 222 -5.68 -3.74 0.83
C GLN A 222 -5.29 -3.08 2.14
N TRP A 223 -6.28 -2.46 2.83
CA TRP A 223 -6.00 -1.69 4.04
C TRP A 223 -5.33 -2.53 5.11
N GLY A 224 -4.21 -2.04 5.66
CA GLY A 224 -3.57 -2.63 6.83
C GLY A 224 -4.14 -2.09 8.15
N ASN A 225 -3.77 -2.70 9.28
CA ASN A 225 -4.23 -2.23 10.58
C ASN A 225 -3.66 -0.84 10.91
N HIS A 226 -2.43 -0.53 10.49
CA HIS A 226 -1.86 0.82 10.65
C HIS A 226 -2.57 1.85 9.76
N ASP A 227 -3.05 1.47 8.60
CA ASP A 227 -3.83 2.35 7.72
C ASP A 227 -5.21 2.65 8.30
N ILE A 228 -5.91 1.62 8.78
CA ILE A 228 -7.24 1.72 9.38
C ILE A 228 -7.27 2.65 10.60
N VAL A 229 -6.25 2.63 11.45
CA VAL A 229 -6.19 3.52 12.62
C VAL A 229 -6.03 4.98 12.20
N TRP A 230 -5.31 5.26 11.12
CA TRP A 230 -5.23 6.61 10.54
C TRP A 230 -6.53 7.04 9.87
N MET A 231 -7.26 6.11 9.21
CA MET A 231 -8.61 6.39 8.68
C MET A 231 -9.57 6.77 9.81
N GLY A 232 -9.54 6.05 10.94
CA GLY A 232 -10.34 6.36 12.13
C GLY A 232 -9.97 7.71 12.74
N ALA A 233 -8.69 8.01 12.85
CA ALA A 233 -8.20 9.30 13.34
C ALA A 233 -8.67 10.46 12.46
N ALA A 234 -8.62 10.32 11.14
CA ALA A 234 -9.11 11.32 10.19
C ALA A 234 -10.62 11.62 10.32
N LEU A 235 -11.40 10.66 10.82
CA LEU A 235 -12.82 10.82 11.12
C LEU A 235 -13.10 11.32 12.54
N GLY A 236 -12.06 11.63 13.33
CA GLY A 236 -12.20 12.10 14.70
C GLY A 236 -12.46 11.01 15.73
N GLN A 237 -12.25 9.72 15.41
CA GLN A 237 -12.35 8.64 16.38
C GLN A 237 -11.22 8.75 17.42
N ARG A 238 -11.59 9.10 18.68
CA ARG A 238 -10.64 9.49 19.73
C ARG A 238 -9.64 8.40 20.11
N GLY A 239 -10.07 7.13 20.15
CA GLY A 239 -9.19 5.98 20.37
C GLY A 239 -8.14 5.86 19.26
N CYS A 240 -8.54 6.01 17.99
CA CYS A 240 -7.63 6.00 16.85
C CYS A 240 -6.65 7.18 16.89
N ILE A 241 -7.11 8.40 17.20
CA ILE A 241 -6.23 9.57 17.37
C ILE A 241 -5.18 9.30 18.44
N ALA A 242 -5.59 8.77 19.59
CA ALA A 242 -4.67 8.45 20.69
C ALA A 242 -3.60 7.42 20.26
N HIS A 243 -3.99 6.39 19.51
CA HIS A 243 -3.06 5.41 18.96
C HIS A 243 -2.08 6.03 17.96
N VAL A 244 -2.56 6.82 17.00
CA VAL A 244 -1.74 7.46 15.97
C VAL A 244 -0.68 8.37 16.61
N VAL A 245 -1.10 9.28 17.49
CA VAL A 245 -0.18 10.23 18.13
C VAL A 245 0.84 9.51 19.01
N ARG A 246 0.39 8.53 19.80
CA ARG A 246 1.28 7.71 20.64
C ARG A 246 2.29 6.91 19.78
N ASN A 247 1.86 6.35 18.66
CA ASN A 247 2.76 5.64 17.74
C ASN A 247 3.78 6.59 17.11
N CYS A 248 3.37 7.76 16.62
CA CYS A 248 4.30 8.77 16.12
C CYS A 248 5.35 9.14 17.17
N ALA A 249 4.94 9.39 18.42
CA ALA A 249 5.86 9.68 19.50
C ALA A 249 6.81 8.50 19.79
N ARG A 250 6.31 7.26 19.80
CA ARG A 250 7.10 6.04 20.06
C ARG A 250 8.23 5.83 19.05
N TYR A 251 8.02 6.19 17.80
CA TYR A 251 9.03 6.05 16.74
C TYR A 251 9.84 7.33 16.50
N GLY A 252 9.58 8.41 17.26
CA GLY A 252 10.24 9.71 17.09
C GLY A 252 9.83 10.43 15.82
N ASN A 253 8.62 10.18 15.32
CA ASN A 253 8.12 10.68 14.04
C ASN A 253 6.97 11.68 14.21
N LEU A 254 6.97 12.51 15.27
CA LEU A 254 5.94 13.54 15.47
C LEU A 254 5.89 14.55 14.32
N SER A 255 6.98 14.74 13.58
CA SER A 255 7.05 15.55 12.36
C SER A 255 6.06 15.11 11.28
N ILE A 256 5.62 13.84 11.27
CA ILE A 256 4.53 13.40 10.37
C ILE A 256 3.25 14.21 10.66
N LEU A 257 2.93 14.43 11.93
CA LEU A 257 1.74 15.20 12.31
C LEU A 257 1.91 16.67 11.96
N GLU A 258 3.03 17.29 12.35
CA GLU A 258 3.26 18.73 12.21
C GLU A 258 3.66 19.14 10.80
N ASP A 259 4.74 18.55 10.26
CA ASP A 259 5.32 18.99 8.99
C ASP A 259 4.57 18.43 7.78
N ALA A 260 4.20 17.14 7.83
CA ALA A 260 3.56 16.50 6.69
C ALA A 260 2.06 16.82 6.59
N TYR A 261 1.34 16.82 7.71
CA TYR A 261 -0.11 17.02 7.76
C TYR A 261 -0.56 18.36 8.37
N GLY A 262 0.33 19.15 8.98
CA GLY A 262 -0.02 20.43 9.60
C GLY A 262 -0.92 20.28 10.84
N ILE A 263 -0.91 19.12 11.48
CA ILE A 263 -1.65 18.82 12.70
C ILE A 263 -0.89 19.41 13.89
N ASN A 264 -1.43 20.46 14.49
CA ASN A 264 -0.80 21.18 15.61
C ASN A 264 -0.83 20.35 16.89
N ILE A 265 0.34 19.85 17.32
CA ILE A 265 0.51 19.11 18.57
C ILE A 265 1.04 19.96 19.74
N LEU A 266 1.26 21.25 19.55
CA LEU A 266 1.78 22.13 20.61
C LEU A 266 0.93 22.13 21.90
N PRO A 267 -0.41 22.12 21.86
CA PRO A 267 -1.23 22.02 23.08
C PRO A 267 -0.97 20.70 23.83
N LEU A 268 -0.81 19.59 23.12
CA LEU A 268 -0.47 18.31 23.71
C LEU A 268 0.95 18.31 24.30
N ALA A 269 1.94 18.84 23.55
CA ALA A 269 3.31 18.94 24.04
C ALA A 269 3.40 19.77 25.32
N SER A 270 2.71 20.93 25.35
CA SER A 270 2.65 21.78 26.55
C SER A 270 2.00 21.05 27.73
N PHE A 271 0.88 20.37 27.51
CA PHE A 271 0.21 19.57 28.52
C PHE A 271 1.11 18.44 29.04
N ALA A 272 1.74 17.68 28.14
CA ALA A 272 2.59 16.55 28.53
C ALA A 272 3.84 16.99 29.32
N LEU A 273 4.49 18.08 28.91
CA LEU A 273 5.66 18.64 29.60
C LEU A 273 5.30 19.21 30.97
N ASP A 274 4.10 19.74 31.15
CA ASP A 274 3.64 20.28 32.43
C ASP A 274 3.12 19.20 33.38
N ALA A 275 2.20 18.36 32.94
CA ALA A 275 1.59 17.31 33.74
C ALA A 275 2.58 16.20 34.17
N TYR A 276 3.55 15.88 33.32
CA TYR A 276 4.57 14.84 33.55
C TYR A 276 5.96 15.46 33.80
N ARG A 277 6.05 16.70 34.30
CA ARG A 277 7.32 17.45 34.47
C ARG A 277 8.38 16.65 35.21
N ASP A 278 8.05 16.11 36.36
CA ASP A 278 8.95 15.41 37.27
C ASP A 278 8.89 13.87 37.09
N ASP A 279 8.19 13.41 36.06
CA ASP A 279 8.00 12.00 35.79
C ASP A 279 9.12 11.49 34.85
N PRO A 280 9.89 10.47 35.27
CA PRO A 280 10.91 9.85 34.42
C PRO A 280 10.33 9.04 33.26
N CYS A 281 9.02 8.79 33.23
CA CYS A 281 8.30 8.03 32.20
C CYS A 281 8.97 6.68 31.91
N VAL A 282 9.24 5.91 32.96
CA VAL A 282 9.90 4.60 32.86
C VAL A 282 9.07 3.66 31.99
N GLY A 283 9.69 3.01 31.00
CA GLY A 283 9.02 2.12 30.06
C GLY A 283 8.54 2.77 28.75
N PHE A 284 8.57 4.10 28.65
CA PHE A 284 8.12 4.86 27.46
C PHE A 284 9.28 5.27 26.52
N GLY A 285 10.38 4.52 26.52
CA GLY A 285 11.49 4.76 25.60
C GLY A 285 11.09 4.61 24.13
N LEU A 286 11.79 5.35 23.25
CA LEU A 286 11.56 5.32 21.83
C LEU A 286 12.05 4.01 21.20
N LYS A 287 11.50 3.65 20.05
CA LYS A 287 11.86 2.47 19.27
C LYS A 287 12.63 2.90 18.00
N GLY A 288 13.68 2.14 17.63
CA GLY A 288 14.41 2.35 16.39
C GLY A 288 15.57 3.36 16.45
N ASN A 289 15.92 3.89 17.62
CA ASN A 289 17.01 4.88 17.81
C ASN A 289 16.91 6.07 16.83
N PRO A 290 15.84 6.87 16.85
CA PRO A 290 15.75 8.05 16.01
C PRO A 290 16.82 9.07 16.38
N ASP A 291 17.34 9.80 15.38
CA ASP A 291 18.31 10.88 15.57
C ASP A 291 17.59 12.13 16.08
N LEU A 292 17.38 12.22 17.38
CA LEU A 292 16.69 13.31 18.06
C LEU A 292 17.59 13.98 19.09
N SER A 293 17.44 15.30 19.24
CA SER A 293 18.06 16.04 20.33
C SER A 293 17.51 15.58 21.70
N PRO A 294 18.25 15.81 22.82
CA PRO A 294 17.77 15.44 24.15
C PRO A 294 16.40 16.05 24.51
N SER A 295 16.09 17.27 24.07
CA SER A 295 14.80 17.92 24.31
C SER A 295 13.67 17.30 23.49
N GLU A 296 13.92 16.93 22.25
CA GLU A 296 12.94 16.21 21.40
C GLU A 296 12.69 14.80 21.97
N LEU A 297 13.74 14.12 22.43
CA LEU A 297 13.61 12.82 23.09
C LEU A 297 12.70 12.91 24.32
N GLU A 298 12.96 13.89 25.22
CA GLU A 298 12.13 14.12 26.41
C GLU A 298 10.68 14.41 26.03
N MET A 299 10.46 15.30 25.07
CA MET A 299 9.12 15.64 24.58
C MET A 299 8.38 14.41 24.04
N ASN A 300 9.03 13.60 23.18
CA ASN A 300 8.44 12.38 22.62
C ASN A 300 8.06 11.37 23.72
N VAL A 301 8.93 11.17 24.71
CA VAL A 301 8.67 10.25 25.83
C VAL A 301 7.47 10.70 26.67
N LYS A 302 7.37 11.98 27.00
CA LYS A 302 6.27 12.54 27.78
C LYS A 302 4.95 12.53 27.01
N ILE A 303 4.97 12.89 25.72
CA ILE A 303 3.80 12.79 24.83
C ILE A 303 3.34 11.34 24.73
N GLN A 304 4.26 10.39 24.55
CA GLN A 304 3.93 8.98 24.47
C GLN A 304 3.20 8.48 25.73
N LYS A 305 3.67 8.86 26.93
CA LYS A 305 3.02 8.50 28.19
C LYS A 305 1.66 9.19 28.35
N ALA A 306 1.60 10.50 28.12
CA ALA A 306 0.36 11.27 28.19
C ALA A 306 -0.73 10.67 27.29
N MET A 307 -0.36 10.38 26.03
CA MET A 307 -1.29 9.76 25.08
C MET A 307 -1.65 8.32 25.42
N ALA A 308 -0.76 7.55 26.04
CA ALA A 308 -1.11 6.20 26.52
C ALA A 308 -2.17 6.25 27.64
N ILE A 309 -2.03 7.15 28.60
CA ILE A 309 -3.03 7.33 29.67
C ILE A 309 -4.37 7.83 29.10
N ILE A 310 -4.36 8.83 28.24
CA ILE A 310 -5.57 9.31 27.55
C ILE A 310 -6.22 8.17 26.75
N GLN A 311 -5.43 7.38 26.01
CA GLN A 311 -5.91 6.21 25.26
C GLN A 311 -6.67 5.23 26.16
N PHE A 312 -6.11 4.83 27.30
CA PHE A 312 -6.77 3.90 28.22
C PHE A 312 -8.10 4.44 28.75
N LYS A 313 -8.20 5.76 28.93
CA LYS A 313 -9.43 6.41 29.37
C LYS A 313 -10.50 6.45 28.27
N VAL A 314 -10.15 6.86 27.06
CA VAL A 314 -11.12 6.96 25.95
C VAL A 314 -11.56 5.59 25.44
N GLU A 315 -10.68 4.60 25.47
CA GLU A 315 -11.02 3.23 25.10
C GLU A 315 -12.03 2.59 26.07
N ALA A 316 -11.99 2.93 27.37
CA ALA A 316 -12.91 2.35 28.35
C ALA A 316 -14.38 2.64 28.01
N ALA A 317 -14.70 3.85 27.56
CA ALA A 317 -16.05 4.22 27.13
C ALA A 317 -16.51 3.40 25.91
N LEU A 318 -15.62 3.15 24.95
CA LEU A 318 -15.91 2.34 23.76
C LEU A 318 -16.13 0.86 24.15
N ILE A 319 -15.33 0.34 25.07
CA ILE A 319 -15.46 -1.04 25.58
C ILE A 319 -16.81 -1.23 26.27
N ASP A 320 -17.24 -0.25 27.09
CA ASP A 320 -18.53 -0.29 27.77
C ASP A 320 -19.72 -0.17 26.79
N GLU A 321 -19.55 0.55 25.69
CA GLU A 321 -20.57 0.72 24.66
C GLU A 321 -20.73 -0.53 23.76
N TYR A 322 -19.62 -1.25 23.48
CA TYR A 322 -19.57 -2.43 22.61
C TYR A 322 -19.03 -3.67 23.32
N PRO A 323 -19.77 -4.25 24.29
CA PRO A 323 -19.32 -5.44 25.02
C PRO A 323 -19.10 -6.66 24.10
N GLU A 324 -19.79 -6.71 22.93
CA GLU A 324 -19.61 -7.74 21.91
C GLU A 324 -18.20 -7.76 21.28
N PHE A 325 -17.44 -6.68 21.39
CA PHE A 325 -16.04 -6.64 20.94
C PHE A 325 -15.09 -7.44 21.83
N GLY A 326 -15.52 -7.83 23.06
CA GLY A 326 -14.76 -8.70 23.93
C GLY A 326 -13.46 -8.09 24.48
N LEU A 327 -13.40 -6.76 24.65
CA LEU A 327 -12.17 -6.02 24.98
C LEU A 327 -12.05 -5.63 26.46
N GLU A 328 -12.87 -6.19 27.36
CA GLU A 328 -12.90 -5.87 28.80
C GLU A 328 -11.55 -6.02 29.51
N SER A 329 -10.72 -6.97 29.05
CA SER A 329 -9.39 -7.20 29.61
C SER A 329 -8.42 -6.01 29.43
N ARG A 330 -8.76 -5.05 28.55
CA ARG A 330 -7.97 -3.83 28.32
C ARG A 330 -8.22 -2.74 29.38
N LYS A 331 -9.31 -2.82 30.15
CA LYS A 331 -9.62 -1.88 31.23
C LYS A 331 -8.77 -2.25 32.46
N LEU A 332 -7.60 -1.66 32.58
CA LEU A 332 -6.63 -1.98 33.62
C LEU A 332 -6.35 -0.84 34.61
N LEU A 333 -6.78 0.41 34.34
CA LEU A 333 -6.57 1.53 35.27
C LEU A 333 -7.35 1.35 36.58
N ASP A 334 -8.51 0.70 36.59
CA ASP A 334 -9.32 0.38 37.76
C ASP A 334 -8.84 -0.87 38.52
N LYS A 335 -7.89 -1.61 37.96
CA LYS A 335 -7.28 -2.80 38.55
C LYS A 335 -5.93 -2.52 39.21
N ILE A 336 -5.51 -1.25 39.23
CA ILE A 336 -4.29 -0.79 39.86
C ILE A 336 -4.54 -0.59 41.37
N ASP A 337 -3.70 -1.21 42.21
CA ASP A 337 -3.50 -0.75 43.57
C ASP A 337 -2.46 0.38 43.57
N TYR A 338 -2.94 1.61 43.65
CA TYR A 338 -2.08 2.80 43.59
C TYR A 338 -1.18 3.00 44.79
N GLU A 339 -1.53 2.39 45.98
CA GLU A 339 -0.69 2.42 47.17
C GLU A 339 0.42 1.37 47.12
N ALA A 340 0.06 0.13 46.77
CA ALA A 340 1.03 -0.96 46.63
C ALA A 340 1.87 -0.81 45.34
N GLY A 341 1.36 -0.14 44.31
CA GLY A 341 1.98 -0.02 43.00
C GLY A 341 1.98 -1.34 42.24
N THR A 342 0.85 -2.06 42.31
CA THR A 342 0.62 -3.33 41.60
C THR A 342 -0.63 -3.26 40.73
N VAL A 343 -0.77 -4.18 39.80
CA VAL A 343 -1.95 -4.31 38.91
C VAL A 343 -2.28 -5.78 38.71
N VAL A 344 -3.58 -6.10 38.64
CA VAL A 344 -4.04 -7.47 38.36
C VAL A 344 -4.34 -7.60 36.86
N VAL A 345 -3.60 -8.48 36.15
CA VAL A 345 -3.81 -8.81 34.74
C VAL A 345 -4.07 -10.30 34.62
N ASP A 346 -5.19 -10.66 33.98
CA ASP A 346 -5.62 -12.05 33.78
C ASP A 346 -5.60 -12.90 35.11
N GLY A 347 -5.95 -12.25 36.22
CA GLY A 347 -5.99 -12.87 37.58
C GLY A 347 -4.63 -13.01 38.28
N VAL A 348 -3.55 -12.48 37.67
CA VAL A 348 -2.20 -12.47 38.26
C VAL A 348 -1.82 -11.05 38.63
N GLU A 349 -1.27 -10.88 39.85
CA GLU A 349 -0.78 -9.59 40.33
C GLU A 349 0.67 -9.35 39.86
N TYR A 350 0.91 -8.16 39.26
CA TYR A 350 2.21 -7.73 38.76
C TYR A 350 2.63 -6.39 39.39
N PRO A 351 3.91 -6.20 39.74
CA PRO A 351 4.41 -4.89 40.13
C PRO A 351 4.51 -3.95 38.92
N LEU A 352 4.08 -2.71 39.10
CA LEU A 352 4.24 -1.66 38.10
C LEU A 352 5.69 -1.16 38.05
N THR A 353 6.24 -1.01 36.87
CA THR A 353 7.56 -0.40 36.60
C THR A 353 7.53 1.11 36.74
N ASP A 354 6.38 1.71 36.42
CA ASP A 354 6.11 3.14 36.54
C ASP A 354 4.84 3.31 37.40
N ARG A 355 4.94 4.14 38.44
CA ARG A 355 3.87 4.35 39.44
C ARG A 355 3.35 5.80 39.43
N VAL A 356 3.78 6.61 38.48
CA VAL A 356 3.44 8.02 38.41
C VAL A 356 2.26 8.23 37.48
N PHE A 357 1.10 8.53 38.03
CA PHE A 357 -0.15 8.73 37.28
C PHE A 357 -0.80 10.07 37.63
N PRO A 358 -0.19 11.23 37.27
CA PRO A 358 -0.61 12.54 37.78
C PRO A 358 -2.00 12.97 37.33
N THR A 359 -2.52 12.39 36.27
CA THR A 359 -3.83 12.74 35.68
C THR A 359 -4.91 11.67 35.93
N VAL A 360 -4.60 10.61 36.69
CA VAL A 360 -5.56 9.54 37.00
C VAL A 360 -6.12 9.74 38.42
N ASP A 361 -7.43 9.83 38.52
CA ASP A 361 -8.14 9.78 39.81
C ASP A 361 -8.43 8.30 40.13
N PRO A 362 -7.87 7.73 41.24
CA PRO A 362 -8.12 6.34 41.62
C PRO A 362 -9.60 6.01 41.87
N GLN A 363 -10.44 7.00 42.17
CA GLN A 363 -11.88 6.79 42.39
C GLN A 363 -12.67 6.81 41.08
N ASN A 364 -12.13 7.43 40.02
CA ASN A 364 -12.71 7.45 38.67
C ASN A 364 -11.61 7.39 37.60
N PRO A 365 -10.92 6.24 37.48
CA PRO A 365 -9.65 6.16 36.75
C PRO A 365 -9.78 6.38 35.24
N PHE A 366 -10.98 6.22 34.67
CA PHE A 366 -11.24 6.41 33.25
C PHE A 366 -11.76 7.80 32.88
N ALA A 367 -12.00 8.68 33.85
CA ALA A 367 -12.41 10.05 33.55
C ALA A 367 -11.24 10.87 33.00
N LEU A 368 -11.48 11.57 31.88
CA LEU A 368 -10.56 12.58 31.39
C LEU A 368 -10.55 13.79 32.34
N THR A 369 -9.38 14.33 32.61
CA THR A 369 -9.28 15.65 33.26
C THR A 369 -9.71 16.74 32.27
N PRO A 370 -10.09 17.93 32.75
CA PRO A 370 -10.44 19.04 31.83
C PRO A 370 -9.33 19.40 30.83
N ALA A 371 -8.06 19.25 31.24
CA ALA A 371 -6.91 19.49 30.36
C ALA A 371 -6.75 18.40 29.29
N GLU A 372 -6.95 17.13 29.64
CA GLU A 372 -6.95 16.01 28.69
C GLU A 372 -8.11 16.12 27.70
N GLU A 373 -9.31 16.53 28.15
CA GLU A 373 -10.46 16.74 27.28
C GLU A 373 -10.20 17.89 26.28
N GLU A 374 -9.59 18.99 26.74
CA GLU A 374 -9.21 20.10 25.85
C GLU A 374 -8.19 19.64 24.80
N VAL A 375 -7.18 18.86 25.18
CA VAL A 375 -6.19 18.29 24.26
C VAL A 375 -6.87 17.41 23.21
N MET A 376 -7.78 16.52 23.65
CA MET A 376 -8.49 15.62 22.74
C MET A 376 -9.41 16.37 21.78
N CYS A 377 -10.14 17.39 22.25
CA CYS A 377 -10.96 18.23 21.37
C CYS A 377 -10.13 18.96 20.31
N ARG A 378 -8.95 19.47 20.67
CA ARG A 378 -8.05 20.13 19.73
C ARG A 378 -7.45 19.18 18.70
N LEU A 379 -7.04 17.99 19.13
CA LEU A 379 -6.54 16.95 18.23
C LEU A 379 -7.65 16.48 17.27
N GLU A 380 -8.85 16.21 17.77
CA GLU A 380 -10.01 15.83 16.96
C GLU A 380 -10.29 16.88 15.87
N ALA A 381 -10.34 18.16 16.23
CA ALA A 381 -10.52 19.25 15.28
C ALA A 381 -9.37 19.33 14.26
N ALA A 382 -8.11 19.11 14.67
CA ALA A 382 -6.96 19.17 13.80
C ALA A 382 -6.93 17.99 12.80
N PHE A 383 -7.22 16.77 13.23
CA PHE A 383 -7.29 15.60 12.34
C PHE A 383 -8.43 15.70 11.34
N THR A 384 -9.64 16.06 11.80
CA THR A 384 -10.81 16.20 10.93
C THR A 384 -10.72 17.37 9.96
N GLY A 385 -10.01 18.45 10.34
CA GLY A 385 -9.81 19.66 9.54
C GLY A 385 -8.61 19.59 8.58
N CYS A 386 -7.77 18.54 8.62
CA CYS A 386 -6.59 18.45 7.77
C CYS A 386 -6.94 18.03 6.33
N GLU A 387 -6.95 18.98 5.39
CA GLU A 387 -7.31 18.73 3.98
C GLU A 387 -6.42 17.67 3.29
N LYS A 388 -5.11 17.69 3.56
CA LYS A 388 -4.15 16.71 2.98
C LYS A 388 -4.49 15.31 3.47
N LEU A 389 -4.75 15.13 4.76
CA LEU A 389 -5.13 13.83 5.32
C LEU A 389 -6.47 13.36 4.76
N GLN A 390 -7.47 14.24 4.69
CA GLN A 390 -8.78 13.92 4.11
C GLN A 390 -8.69 13.51 2.62
N ARG A 391 -7.79 14.14 1.84
CA ARG A 391 -7.53 13.76 0.45
C ARG A 391 -6.91 12.36 0.38
N HIS A 392 -5.94 12.04 1.25
CA HIS A 392 -5.34 10.71 1.31
C HIS A 392 -6.36 9.64 1.69
N MET A 393 -7.23 9.91 2.67
CA MET A 393 -8.28 8.97 3.08
C MET A 393 -9.32 8.73 1.97
N ARG A 394 -9.70 9.77 1.22
CA ARG A 394 -10.57 9.60 0.04
C ARG A 394 -9.93 8.68 -1.01
N PHE A 395 -8.64 8.85 -1.26
CA PHE A 395 -7.90 7.97 -2.16
C PHE A 395 -7.86 6.53 -1.65
N PHE A 396 -7.64 6.31 -0.34
CA PHE A 396 -7.75 4.97 0.26
C PHE A 396 -9.12 4.32 0.03
N LEU A 397 -10.20 5.10 0.09
CA LEU A 397 -11.55 4.60 -0.14
C LEU A 397 -11.86 4.34 -1.62
N GLU A 398 -11.24 5.12 -2.52
CA GLU A 398 -11.42 4.99 -3.96
C GLU A 398 -10.74 3.73 -4.50
N VAL A 399 -9.48 3.48 -4.11
CA VAL A 399 -8.68 2.39 -4.66
C VAL A 399 -8.51 1.21 -3.70
N GLY A 400 -8.99 1.33 -2.45
CA GLY A 400 -8.75 0.37 -1.39
C GLY A 400 -9.96 -0.45 -0.98
N SER A 401 -9.66 -1.57 -0.29
CA SER A 401 -10.61 -2.54 0.26
C SER A 401 -9.97 -3.36 1.38
N LEU A 402 -10.74 -4.12 2.13
CA LEU A 402 -10.20 -5.07 3.11
C LEU A 402 -9.57 -6.30 2.45
N TYR A 403 -10.09 -6.71 1.30
CA TYR A 403 -9.53 -7.78 0.46
C TYR A 403 -9.81 -7.50 -1.01
N LYS A 404 -9.08 -8.17 -1.88
CA LYS A 404 -9.33 -8.17 -3.32
C LYS A 404 -9.00 -9.52 -3.93
N ILE A 405 -9.83 -9.95 -4.88
CA ILE A 405 -9.54 -11.08 -5.75
C ILE A 405 -9.20 -10.53 -7.13
N ARG A 406 -8.06 -10.94 -7.67
CA ARG A 406 -7.65 -10.59 -9.04
C ARG A 406 -6.72 -11.65 -9.62
N ASN A 407 -7.06 -12.10 -10.81
CA ASN A 407 -6.26 -13.07 -11.58
C ASN A 407 -5.86 -14.31 -10.76
N GLY A 408 -6.78 -14.88 -9.97
CA GLY A 408 -6.51 -16.02 -9.11
C GLY A 408 -5.78 -15.69 -7.79
N ASN A 409 -5.48 -14.41 -7.52
CA ASN A 409 -4.85 -13.98 -6.28
C ASN A 409 -5.87 -13.41 -5.31
N LEU A 410 -6.00 -13.99 -4.12
CA LEU A 410 -6.72 -13.44 -2.97
C LEU A 410 -5.75 -12.62 -2.15
N MET A 411 -5.95 -11.31 -2.12
CA MET A 411 -5.11 -10.36 -1.42
C MET A 411 -5.83 -9.83 -0.19
N PHE A 412 -5.18 -9.88 0.96
CA PHE A 412 -5.61 -9.24 2.21
C PHE A 412 -4.39 -8.95 3.08
N HIS A 413 -4.52 -8.02 4.04
CA HIS A 413 -3.36 -7.59 4.80
C HIS A 413 -2.84 -8.66 5.76
N ALA A 414 -3.66 -9.18 6.69
CA ALA A 414 -3.15 -10.03 7.77
C ALA A 414 -3.63 -11.49 7.72
N CYS A 415 -4.90 -11.78 8.01
CA CYS A 415 -5.38 -13.16 8.04
C CYS A 415 -6.89 -13.29 7.82
N VAL A 416 -7.34 -14.44 7.37
CA VAL A 416 -8.72 -14.88 7.57
C VAL A 416 -8.82 -15.46 8.98
N PRO A 417 -9.67 -14.90 9.88
CA PRO A 417 -9.78 -15.37 11.26
C PRO A 417 -10.23 -16.83 11.33
N LEU A 418 -9.44 -17.67 12.01
CA LEU A 418 -9.67 -19.11 12.18
C LEU A 418 -9.80 -19.49 13.66
N ASN A 419 -10.50 -20.59 13.91
CA ASN A 419 -10.45 -21.36 15.14
C ASN A 419 -9.25 -22.30 15.13
N ALA A 420 -8.90 -22.87 16.28
CA ALA A 420 -7.76 -23.78 16.44
C ALA A 420 -7.88 -25.09 15.62
N ASP A 421 -9.09 -25.47 15.24
CA ASP A 421 -9.39 -26.64 14.40
C ASP A 421 -9.34 -26.35 12.90
N GLY A 422 -9.02 -25.11 12.52
CA GLY A 422 -8.97 -24.67 11.12
C GLY A 422 -10.30 -24.21 10.54
N SER A 423 -11.40 -24.29 11.27
CA SER A 423 -12.68 -23.74 10.84
C SER A 423 -12.68 -22.20 10.88
N LEU A 424 -13.49 -21.58 10.01
CA LEU A 424 -13.65 -20.12 9.97
C LEU A 424 -14.24 -19.62 11.30
N LYS A 425 -13.58 -18.63 11.94
CA LYS A 425 -14.02 -18.05 13.21
C LYS A 425 -15.22 -17.15 12.99
N GLU A 426 -16.30 -17.39 13.76
CA GLU A 426 -17.43 -16.47 13.81
C GLU A 426 -17.11 -15.26 14.70
N VAL A 427 -17.38 -14.07 14.18
CA VAL A 427 -17.16 -12.79 14.87
C VAL A 427 -18.49 -12.04 14.93
N ASP A 428 -18.80 -11.51 16.12
CA ASP A 428 -19.97 -10.65 16.30
C ASP A 428 -19.67 -9.23 15.80
N VAL A 429 -20.49 -8.73 14.89
CA VAL A 429 -20.43 -7.36 14.40
C VAL A 429 -21.80 -6.73 14.62
N PHE A 430 -21.94 -5.96 15.68
CA PHE A 430 -23.17 -5.26 16.09
C PHE A 430 -24.40 -6.18 16.22
N GLY A 431 -24.23 -7.32 16.91
CA GLY A 431 -25.30 -8.27 17.21
C GLY A 431 -25.56 -9.31 16.12
N HIS A 432 -24.75 -9.34 15.08
CA HIS A 432 -24.81 -10.35 14.01
C HIS A 432 -23.48 -11.06 13.85
N ARG A 433 -23.53 -12.38 13.60
CA ARG A 433 -22.32 -13.21 13.45
C ARG A 433 -21.96 -13.43 12.00
N TYR A 434 -20.70 -13.20 11.69
CA TYR A 434 -20.14 -13.35 10.34
C TYR A 434 -18.79 -14.10 10.41
N LYS A 435 -18.42 -14.76 9.32
CA LYS A 435 -17.14 -15.47 9.17
C LYS A 435 -16.67 -15.41 7.73
N GLY A 436 -15.38 -15.67 7.49
CA GLY A 436 -14.78 -15.74 6.18
C GLY A 436 -15.06 -14.48 5.33
N ARG A 437 -15.41 -14.67 4.07
CA ARG A 437 -15.72 -13.58 3.14
C ARG A 437 -16.83 -12.64 3.64
N ALA A 438 -17.90 -13.20 4.21
CA ALA A 438 -19.01 -12.38 4.72
C ALA A 438 -18.59 -11.45 5.87
N LEU A 439 -17.58 -11.85 6.67
CA LEU A 439 -16.99 -10.99 7.69
C LEU A 439 -16.26 -9.80 7.07
N TYR A 440 -15.44 -10.03 6.05
CA TYR A 440 -14.77 -8.96 5.30
C TYR A 440 -15.77 -8.00 4.67
N ASP A 441 -16.78 -8.53 3.99
CA ASP A 441 -17.80 -7.73 3.29
C ASP A 441 -18.57 -6.82 4.26
N VAL A 442 -19.00 -7.34 5.42
CA VAL A 442 -19.72 -6.53 6.41
C VAL A 442 -18.82 -5.47 7.07
N MET A 443 -17.58 -5.82 7.42
CA MET A 443 -16.64 -4.87 8.01
C MET A 443 -16.31 -3.75 7.02
N GLU A 444 -16.02 -4.08 5.76
CA GLU A 444 -15.79 -3.07 4.72
C GLU A 444 -16.99 -2.16 4.51
N ARG A 445 -18.21 -2.71 4.51
CA ARG A 445 -19.43 -1.91 4.43
C ARG A 445 -19.49 -0.85 5.53
N TYR A 446 -19.18 -1.20 6.78
CA TYR A 446 -19.17 -0.25 7.90
C TYR A 446 -18.02 0.75 7.80
N VAL A 447 -16.83 0.33 7.35
CA VAL A 447 -15.71 1.26 7.07
C VAL A 447 -16.16 2.32 6.05
N ARG A 448 -16.80 1.91 4.96
CA ARG A 448 -17.33 2.86 3.95
C ARG A 448 -18.46 3.70 4.51
N ALA A 449 -19.34 3.14 5.33
CA ALA A 449 -20.43 3.87 5.98
C ALA A 449 -19.91 4.97 6.93
N ALA A 450 -18.78 4.76 7.60
CA ALA A 450 -18.14 5.77 8.43
C ALA A 450 -17.87 7.09 7.67
N PHE A 451 -17.56 7.00 6.37
CA PHE A 451 -17.25 8.15 5.51
C PHE A 451 -18.44 8.68 4.72
N PHE A 452 -19.37 7.81 4.32
CA PHE A 452 -20.36 8.15 3.29
C PHE A 452 -21.81 8.02 3.77
N SER A 453 -22.09 7.36 4.90
CA SER A 453 -23.47 7.22 5.37
C SER A 453 -24.02 8.54 5.86
N HIS A 454 -25.26 8.84 5.46
CA HIS A 454 -26.07 9.94 6.00
C HIS A 454 -26.79 9.57 7.30
N ASP A 455 -26.85 8.29 7.64
CA ASP A 455 -27.34 7.80 8.91
C ASP A 455 -26.27 7.98 9.98
N ALA A 456 -26.59 8.81 11.00
CA ALA A 456 -25.63 9.17 12.04
C ALA A 456 -25.19 7.98 12.90
N GLU A 457 -26.10 7.02 13.13
CA GLU A 457 -25.79 5.82 13.92
C GLU A 457 -24.92 4.86 13.13
N GLU A 458 -25.22 4.62 11.85
CA GLU A 458 -24.39 3.77 10.99
C GLU A 458 -22.99 4.36 10.80
N SER A 459 -22.90 5.69 10.58
CA SER A 459 -21.62 6.39 10.49
C SER A 459 -20.81 6.28 11.80
N ARG A 460 -21.47 6.41 12.96
CA ARG A 460 -20.83 6.27 14.27
C ARG A 460 -20.30 4.85 14.48
N ARG A 461 -21.14 3.81 14.26
CA ARG A 461 -20.73 2.41 14.33
C ARG A 461 -19.56 2.12 13.40
N GLY A 462 -19.56 2.66 12.19
CA GLY A 462 -18.45 2.54 11.25
C GLY A 462 -17.15 3.15 11.80
N ARG A 463 -17.21 4.33 12.42
CA ARG A 463 -16.03 4.97 13.05
C ARG A 463 -15.48 4.15 14.21
N ASP A 464 -16.36 3.61 15.05
CA ASP A 464 -15.94 2.81 16.20
C ASP A 464 -15.43 1.43 15.77
N LEU A 465 -15.95 0.88 14.65
CA LEU A 465 -15.40 -0.34 14.05
C LEU A 465 -13.97 -0.15 13.52
N LEU A 466 -13.58 1.04 13.04
CA LEU A 466 -12.20 1.34 12.64
C LEU A 466 -11.23 1.16 13.83
N TRP A 467 -11.64 1.57 15.03
CA TRP A 467 -10.88 1.32 16.24
C TRP A 467 -10.80 -0.19 16.57
N TYR A 468 -11.94 -0.92 16.47
CA TYR A 468 -11.93 -2.38 16.67
C TYR A 468 -11.03 -3.10 15.67
N LEU A 469 -11.07 -2.72 14.39
CA LEU A 469 -10.24 -3.33 13.36
C LEU A 469 -8.74 -3.20 13.64
N TRP A 470 -8.32 -2.16 14.34
CA TRP A 470 -6.94 -1.94 14.77
C TRP A 470 -6.46 -2.96 15.82
N LEU A 471 -7.32 -3.40 16.75
CA LEU A 471 -6.87 -4.12 17.97
C LEU A 471 -7.74 -5.31 18.41
N GLY A 472 -8.87 -5.55 17.74
CA GLY A 472 -9.80 -6.60 18.14
C GLY A 472 -9.34 -8.00 17.73
N GLU A 473 -9.55 -9.01 18.59
CA GLU A 473 -9.16 -10.40 18.32
C GLU A 473 -9.81 -11.00 17.07
N GLY A 474 -11.07 -10.62 16.77
CA GLY A 474 -11.79 -11.08 15.58
C GLY A 474 -11.48 -10.27 14.32
N SER A 475 -10.61 -9.25 14.41
CA SER A 475 -10.24 -8.43 13.27
C SER A 475 -9.37 -9.19 12.27
N PRO A 476 -9.72 -9.18 10.98
CA PRO A 476 -8.88 -9.75 9.93
C PRO A 476 -7.57 -8.97 9.71
N LEU A 477 -7.43 -7.78 10.32
CA LEU A 477 -6.26 -6.92 10.18
C LEU A 477 -5.29 -7.00 11.35
N PHE A 478 -5.77 -7.35 12.56
CA PHE A 478 -4.94 -7.39 13.75
C PHE A 478 -4.28 -8.75 14.00
N ALA A 479 -5.03 -9.83 13.75
CA ALA A 479 -4.55 -11.21 13.73
C ALA A 479 -3.89 -11.73 15.01
N LYS A 480 -4.26 -11.20 16.18
CA LYS A 480 -3.76 -11.62 17.50
C LYS A 480 -4.87 -11.64 18.55
N SER A 481 -4.62 -12.39 19.65
CA SER A 481 -5.58 -12.54 20.75
C SER A 481 -5.83 -11.25 21.54
N LYS A 482 -4.81 -10.40 21.71
CA LYS A 482 -4.90 -9.10 22.40
C LYS A 482 -3.77 -8.17 21.97
N MET A 483 -3.98 -6.87 22.13
CA MET A 483 -2.94 -5.85 22.02
C MET A 483 -2.52 -5.40 23.43
N ALA A 484 -1.40 -5.91 23.92
CA ALA A 484 -0.90 -5.70 25.28
C ALA A 484 -0.21 -4.33 25.43
N THR A 485 -0.96 -3.24 25.28
CA THR A 485 -0.39 -1.87 25.32
C THR A 485 -0.03 -1.43 26.73
N PHE A 486 -0.94 -1.60 27.70
CA PHE A 486 -0.71 -1.25 29.09
C PHE A 486 0.44 -2.07 29.65
N GLU A 487 0.40 -3.38 29.46
CA GLU A 487 1.39 -4.33 29.95
C GLU A 487 2.78 -4.05 29.35
N LEU A 488 2.83 -3.62 28.09
CA LEU A 488 4.08 -3.30 27.41
C LEU A 488 4.83 -2.15 28.09
N TYR A 489 4.11 -1.13 28.53
CA TYR A 489 4.70 0.07 29.12
C TYR A 489 4.93 -0.04 30.63
N LEU A 490 4.04 -0.71 31.32
CA LEU A 490 3.92 -0.59 32.77
C LEU A 490 4.28 -1.87 33.52
N ILE A 491 4.51 -3.00 32.84
CA ILE A 491 4.86 -4.28 33.50
C ILE A 491 6.17 -4.81 32.88
N ALA A 492 7.16 -5.13 33.76
CA ALA A 492 8.43 -5.67 33.31
C ALA A 492 8.33 -7.13 32.84
N ASP A 493 7.45 -7.92 33.52
CA ASP A 493 7.29 -9.34 33.21
C ASP A 493 6.70 -9.55 31.80
N LYS A 494 7.45 -10.27 30.97
CA LYS A 494 7.03 -10.59 29.62
C LYS A 494 5.81 -11.53 29.56
N ALA A 495 5.52 -12.26 30.63
CA ALA A 495 4.35 -13.14 30.66
C ALA A 495 3.04 -12.36 30.57
N ALA A 496 2.94 -11.19 31.19
CA ALA A 496 1.78 -10.32 31.14
C ALA A 496 1.46 -9.81 29.71
N ARG A 497 2.48 -9.73 28.85
CA ARG A 497 2.37 -9.19 27.47
C ARG A 497 2.33 -10.26 26.39
N LYS A 498 1.99 -11.50 26.74
CA LYS A 498 1.93 -12.58 25.75
C LYS A 498 0.74 -12.38 24.83
N GLU A 499 1.04 -12.10 23.58
CA GLU A 499 0.06 -12.03 22.47
C GLU A 499 0.15 -13.32 21.66
N VAL A 500 -0.98 -14.00 21.45
CA VAL A 500 -1.05 -15.23 20.67
C VAL A 500 -1.53 -14.86 19.26
N LYS A 501 -0.80 -15.29 18.24
CA LYS A 501 -1.21 -15.11 16.83
C LYS A 501 -2.48 -15.90 16.54
N ASN A 502 -3.28 -15.42 15.59
CA ASN A 502 -4.42 -16.16 15.08
C ASN A 502 -3.97 -17.54 14.55
N PRO A 503 -4.79 -18.59 14.73
CA PRO A 503 -4.48 -19.94 14.23
C PRO A 503 -4.14 -20.01 12.72
N PHE A 504 -4.58 -19.05 11.92
CA PHE A 504 -4.18 -18.92 10.52
C PHE A 504 -2.67 -19.09 10.32
N TYR A 505 -1.83 -18.45 11.16
CA TYR A 505 -0.37 -18.52 11.00
C TYR A 505 0.25 -19.85 11.43
N THR A 506 -0.46 -20.68 12.17
CA THR A 506 -0.02 -22.03 12.53
C THR A 506 -0.56 -23.08 11.58
N LEU A 507 -1.66 -22.80 10.89
CA LEU A 507 -2.35 -23.68 9.97
C LEU A 507 -2.09 -23.33 8.49
N ILE A 508 -1.25 -22.32 8.24
CA ILE A 508 -0.96 -21.78 6.91
C ILE A 508 -0.34 -22.81 5.94
N GLU A 509 0.19 -23.91 6.45
CA GLU A 509 0.75 -25.04 5.67
C GLU A 509 -0.26 -26.21 5.51
N ASP A 510 -1.46 -26.14 6.12
CA ASP A 510 -2.49 -27.18 5.95
C ASP A 510 -3.32 -26.90 4.68
N GLU A 511 -3.07 -27.68 3.64
CA GLU A 511 -3.74 -27.56 2.32
C GLU A 511 -5.27 -27.56 2.43
N ARG A 512 -5.84 -28.33 3.36
CA ARG A 512 -7.31 -28.41 3.53
C ARG A 512 -7.87 -27.10 4.10
N VAL A 513 -7.12 -26.45 5.01
CA VAL A 513 -7.53 -25.16 5.60
C VAL A 513 -7.46 -24.08 4.53
N ILE A 514 -6.39 -24.05 3.76
CA ILE A 514 -6.20 -23.08 2.68
C ILE A 514 -7.22 -23.29 1.56
N ALA A 515 -7.49 -24.54 1.17
CA ALA A 515 -8.55 -24.86 0.21
C ALA A 515 -9.93 -24.38 0.71
N GLY A 516 -10.27 -24.60 1.98
CA GLY A 516 -11.51 -24.11 2.58
C GLY A 516 -11.63 -22.58 2.58
N ILE A 517 -10.53 -21.85 2.69
CA ILE A 517 -10.52 -20.39 2.53
C ILE A 517 -10.84 -20.03 1.07
N PHE A 518 -10.19 -20.64 0.09
CA PHE A 518 -10.47 -20.38 -1.32
C PHE A 518 -11.92 -20.66 -1.69
N GLU A 519 -12.47 -21.80 -1.24
CA GLU A 519 -13.89 -22.15 -1.45
C GLU A 519 -14.84 -21.10 -0.88
N ASP A 520 -14.59 -20.59 0.35
CA ASP A 520 -15.42 -19.56 0.99
C ASP A 520 -15.39 -18.23 0.20
N PHE A 521 -14.25 -17.90 -0.40
CA PHE A 521 -14.11 -16.72 -1.27
C PHE A 521 -14.57 -16.97 -2.71
N GLY A 522 -15.00 -18.19 -3.05
CA GLY A 522 -15.48 -18.56 -4.39
C GLY A 522 -14.38 -18.72 -5.42
N MET A 523 -13.21 -19.18 -4.99
CA MET A 523 -12.01 -19.38 -5.80
C MET A 523 -11.70 -20.87 -5.97
N ASP A 524 -10.94 -21.19 -7.01
CA ASP A 524 -10.45 -22.55 -7.28
C ASP A 524 -9.23 -22.87 -6.40
N PRO A 525 -9.30 -23.87 -5.50
CA PRO A 525 -8.19 -24.22 -4.62
C PRO A 525 -6.91 -24.68 -5.33
N GLU A 526 -7.02 -25.24 -6.54
CA GLU A 526 -5.86 -25.83 -7.25
C GLU A 526 -5.01 -24.76 -7.95
N THR A 527 -5.60 -23.61 -8.30
CA THR A 527 -4.93 -22.60 -9.14
C THR A 527 -4.80 -21.25 -8.47
N SER A 528 -5.35 -21.09 -7.26
CA SER A 528 -5.40 -19.80 -6.58
C SER A 528 -4.25 -19.60 -5.60
N HIS A 529 -3.93 -18.32 -5.35
CA HIS A 529 -2.92 -17.91 -4.38
C HIS A 529 -3.49 -16.95 -3.34
N ILE A 530 -2.99 -17.01 -2.12
CA ILE A 530 -3.14 -15.98 -1.09
C ILE A 530 -1.87 -15.13 -1.09
N VAL A 531 -2.02 -13.80 -1.14
CA VAL A 531 -0.94 -12.84 -0.94
C VAL A 531 -1.26 -11.99 0.28
N CYS A 532 -0.43 -12.07 1.33
CA CYS A 532 -0.63 -11.37 2.59
C CYS A 532 0.67 -10.80 3.17
N GLY A 533 0.53 -9.87 4.15
CA GLY A 533 1.63 -9.20 4.84
C GLY A 533 1.56 -9.34 6.36
N HIS A 534 1.72 -8.22 7.10
CA HIS A 534 1.50 -8.02 8.54
C HIS A 534 2.48 -8.73 9.48
N VAL A 535 2.84 -9.97 9.23
CA VAL A 535 3.79 -10.72 10.07
C VAL A 535 5.10 -10.85 9.34
N PRO A 536 6.14 -10.11 9.79
CA PRO A 536 7.43 -10.13 9.13
C PRO A 536 8.03 -11.54 9.05
N VAL A 537 8.45 -11.92 7.84
CA VAL A 537 9.17 -13.17 7.58
C VAL A 537 10.59 -13.04 8.10
N LYS A 538 10.97 -13.90 9.03
CA LYS A 538 12.30 -13.91 9.63
C LYS A 538 13.25 -14.80 8.83
N VAL A 539 13.74 -14.27 7.72
CA VAL A 539 14.69 -14.99 6.84
C VAL A 539 15.93 -15.47 7.60
N LYS A 540 16.40 -14.67 8.59
CA LYS A 540 17.52 -15.05 9.47
C LYS A 540 17.25 -16.31 10.29
N ASP A 541 15.99 -16.55 10.65
CA ASP A 541 15.57 -17.73 11.42
C ASP A 541 15.19 -18.90 10.49
N GLY A 542 15.35 -18.74 9.16
CA GLY A 542 15.06 -19.77 8.15
C GLY A 542 13.59 -19.83 7.74
N GLU A 543 12.77 -18.82 8.07
CA GLU A 543 11.38 -18.78 7.61
C GLU A 543 11.32 -18.55 6.10
N ASP A 544 10.47 -19.33 5.42
CA ASP A 544 10.21 -19.19 3.97
C ASP A 544 8.93 -18.33 3.78
N PRO A 545 8.97 -17.28 2.92
CA PRO A 545 7.78 -16.51 2.55
C PRO A 545 6.77 -17.30 1.69
N VAL A 546 7.22 -18.35 1.02
CA VAL A 546 6.39 -19.23 0.18
C VAL A 546 5.95 -20.43 1.00
N LYS A 547 4.64 -20.58 1.18
CA LYS A 547 4.03 -21.57 2.07
C LYS A 547 2.97 -22.39 1.33
N CYS A 548 2.53 -23.49 1.95
CA CYS A 548 1.48 -24.36 1.41
C CYS A 548 1.72 -24.73 -0.06
N GLY A 549 2.92 -25.27 -0.37
CA GLY A 549 3.26 -25.68 -1.75
C GLY A 549 3.32 -24.56 -2.78
N GLY A 550 3.23 -23.29 -2.39
CA GLY A 550 3.19 -22.13 -3.29
C GLY A 550 1.87 -21.36 -3.25
N HIS A 551 0.82 -21.94 -2.67
CA HIS A 551 -0.51 -21.33 -2.59
C HIS A 551 -0.60 -20.12 -1.64
N VAL A 552 0.36 -19.95 -0.71
CA VAL A 552 0.36 -18.80 0.21
C VAL A 552 1.70 -18.08 0.18
N LEU A 553 1.66 -16.78 -0.03
CA LEU A 553 2.80 -15.89 -0.17
C LEU A 553 2.70 -14.79 0.90
N THR A 554 3.56 -14.88 1.94
CA THR A 554 3.66 -13.85 2.97
C THR A 554 4.79 -12.90 2.58
N ILE A 555 4.44 -11.68 2.16
CA ILE A 555 5.40 -10.75 1.55
C ILE A 555 5.83 -9.58 2.47
N ASP A 556 5.54 -9.64 3.78
CA ASP A 556 6.16 -8.71 4.74
C ASP A 556 7.63 -9.07 4.94
N GLY A 557 8.50 -8.34 4.28
CA GLY A 557 9.95 -8.49 4.38
C GLY A 557 10.60 -7.49 5.35
N GLY A 558 9.81 -6.64 6.03
CA GLY A 558 10.31 -5.65 6.96
C GLY A 558 10.98 -4.46 6.28
N PHE A 559 10.26 -3.73 5.43
CA PHE A 559 10.72 -2.45 4.84
C PHE A 559 11.21 -1.48 5.91
N SER A 560 10.48 -1.39 7.02
CA SER A 560 10.84 -0.51 8.13
C SER A 560 12.24 -0.80 8.68
N ARG A 561 13.10 0.22 8.71
CA ARG A 561 14.47 0.13 9.25
C ARG A 561 14.52 -0.45 10.66
N ALA A 562 13.49 -0.21 11.47
CA ALA A 562 13.38 -0.75 12.82
C ALA A 562 13.26 -2.29 12.87
N TYR A 563 12.85 -2.94 11.77
CA TYR A 563 12.64 -4.39 11.68
C TYR A 563 13.71 -5.12 10.84
N GLN A 564 14.42 -4.44 9.95
CA GLN A 564 15.48 -5.03 9.11
C GLN A 564 16.52 -5.84 9.89
N PRO A 565 16.96 -5.45 11.12
CA PRO A 565 17.84 -6.29 11.93
C PRO A 565 17.23 -7.64 12.30
N THR A 566 15.91 -7.74 12.37
CA THR A 566 15.17 -8.97 12.72
C THR A 566 14.89 -9.82 11.49
N THR A 567 14.44 -9.23 10.39
CA THR A 567 14.08 -9.94 9.16
C THR A 567 15.31 -10.38 8.36
N GLY A 568 16.35 -9.54 8.33
CA GLY A 568 17.57 -9.78 7.56
C GLY A 568 17.53 -9.26 6.11
N ILE A 569 16.40 -8.71 5.69
CA ILE A 569 16.16 -8.09 4.38
C ILE A 569 15.40 -6.77 4.57
N ALA A 570 15.21 -6.03 3.48
CA ALA A 570 14.52 -4.74 3.47
C ALA A 570 13.25 -4.75 2.60
N GLY A 571 12.51 -5.83 2.61
CA GLY A 571 11.23 -5.94 1.92
C GLY A 571 11.22 -6.99 0.82
N TYR A 572 10.01 -7.34 0.38
CA TYR A 572 9.75 -8.17 -0.79
C TYR A 572 8.98 -7.39 -1.85
N THR A 573 9.20 -7.73 -3.11
CA THR A 573 8.25 -7.48 -4.20
C THR A 573 7.90 -8.80 -4.84
N LEU A 574 6.61 -9.12 -4.90
CA LEU A 574 6.12 -10.21 -5.71
C LEU A 574 5.80 -9.66 -7.11
N ILE A 575 6.21 -10.38 -8.15
CA ILE A 575 6.08 -9.96 -9.55
C ILE A 575 5.37 -11.08 -10.30
N ASP A 576 4.17 -10.79 -10.77
CA ASP A 576 3.38 -11.68 -11.58
C ASP A 576 3.37 -11.21 -13.04
N ASN A 577 4.09 -11.91 -13.89
CA ASN A 577 4.17 -11.61 -15.31
C ASN A 577 3.52 -12.72 -16.16
N SER A 578 3.62 -12.64 -17.48
CA SER A 578 2.95 -13.59 -18.37
C SER A 578 3.60 -15.00 -18.43
N TYR A 579 4.67 -15.25 -17.72
CA TYR A 579 5.37 -16.55 -17.67
C TYR A 579 5.64 -17.04 -16.26
N GLU A 580 5.86 -16.13 -15.32
CA GLU A 580 6.45 -16.46 -14.04
C GLU A 580 5.83 -15.61 -12.91
N PHE A 581 5.73 -16.26 -11.76
CA PHE A 581 5.46 -15.64 -10.48
C PHE A 581 6.78 -15.60 -9.70
N ILE A 582 7.31 -14.41 -9.48
CA ILE A 582 8.68 -14.20 -8.99
C ILE A 582 8.63 -13.44 -7.66
N LEU A 583 9.31 -13.95 -6.64
CA LEU A 583 9.56 -13.22 -5.41
C LEU A 583 10.96 -12.59 -5.44
N ALA A 584 11.02 -11.27 -5.34
CA ALA A 584 12.24 -10.49 -5.22
C ALA A 584 12.44 -10.04 -3.77
N ALA A 585 13.52 -10.48 -3.12
CA ALA A 585 13.91 -10.02 -1.80
C ALA A 585 14.97 -8.93 -1.92
N HIS A 586 14.76 -7.80 -1.23
CA HIS A 586 15.58 -6.60 -1.35
C HIS A 586 16.56 -6.45 -0.20
N GLU A 587 17.78 -6.04 -0.51
CA GLU A 587 18.75 -5.55 0.48
C GLU A 587 18.43 -4.10 0.87
N PRO A 588 18.90 -3.61 2.03
CA PRO A 588 18.69 -2.24 2.45
C PRO A 588 19.29 -1.22 1.46
N LEU A 589 18.50 -0.22 1.07
CA LEU A 589 19.00 0.93 0.30
C LEU A 589 19.85 1.83 1.20
N LYS A 590 21.06 2.18 0.76
CA LYS A 590 21.89 3.16 1.49
C LYS A 590 21.20 4.53 1.52
N SER A 591 20.98 5.11 0.35
CA SER A 591 20.20 6.33 0.12
C SER A 591 19.97 6.52 -1.38
N ALA A 592 18.97 7.31 -1.76
CA ALA A 592 18.74 7.71 -3.15
C ALA A 592 19.93 8.50 -3.73
N ALA A 593 20.57 9.35 -2.91
CA ALA A 593 21.76 10.10 -3.32
C ALA A 593 22.94 9.18 -3.66
N ALA A 594 23.19 8.16 -2.85
CA ALA A 594 24.23 7.16 -3.13
C ALA A 594 23.91 6.36 -4.41
N ALA A 595 22.66 5.99 -4.61
CA ALA A 595 22.22 5.29 -5.82
C ALA A 595 22.53 6.11 -7.10
N VAL A 596 22.32 7.42 -7.08
CA VAL A 596 22.61 8.31 -8.22
C VAL A 596 24.12 8.45 -8.47
N VAL A 597 24.92 8.70 -7.41
CA VAL A 597 26.36 9.03 -7.53
C VAL A 597 27.19 7.77 -7.78
N GLU A 598 26.94 6.71 -7.01
CA GLU A 598 27.71 5.47 -7.05
C GLU A 598 27.14 4.44 -8.04
N GLU A 599 26.02 4.77 -8.70
CA GLU A 599 25.26 3.87 -9.60
C GLU A 599 24.89 2.54 -8.92
N LEU A 600 24.61 2.63 -7.60
CA LEU A 600 24.21 1.47 -6.83
C LEU A 600 22.72 1.23 -6.99
N ASP A 601 22.36 0.03 -7.42
CA ASP A 601 21.00 -0.48 -7.36
C ASP A 601 20.79 -1.26 -6.06
N ILE A 602 19.55 -1.44 -5.64
CA ILE A 602 19.22 -2.40 -4.58
C ILE A 602 19.53 -3.79 -5.14
N HIS A 603 20.45 -4.49 -4.47
CA HIS A 603 20.65 -5.89 -4.78
C HIS A 603 19.39 -6.67 -4.39
N SER A 604 18.79 -7.37 -5.34
CA SER A 604 17.58 -8.16 -5.14
C SER A 604 17.83 -9.60 -5.57
N SER A 605 17.71 -10.52 -4.61
CA SER A 605 17.68 -11.93 -4.95
C SER A 605 16.30 -12.30 -5.51
N ARG A 606 16.26 -13.04 -6.62
CA ARG A 606 15.02 -13.42 -7.30
C ARG A 606 14.82 -14.92 -7.20
N ARG A 607 13.63 -15.34 -6.78
CA ARG A 607 13.18 -16.72 -6.74
C ARG A 607 11.93 -16.85 -7.60
N VAL A 608 11.95 -17.74 -8.58
CA VAL A 608 10.75 -18.16 -9.31
C VAL A 608 9.94 -19.04 -8.37
N VAL A 609 8.72 -18.64 -8.06
CA VAL A 609 7.76 -19.39 -7.24
C VAL A 609 7.01 -20.37 -8.13
N GLU A 610 6.52 -19.87 -9.26
CA GLU A 610 5.80 -20.66 -10.26
C GLU A 610 6.18 -20.24 -11.67
N ARG A 611 6.14 -21.18 -12.60
CA ARG A 611 6.32 -20.92 -14.03
C ARG A 611 5.24 -21.66 -14.81
N VAL A 612 4.55 -20.94 -15.68
CA VAL A 612 3.55 -21.53 -16.58
C VAL A 612 4.20 -22.05 -17.85
N GLU A 613 3.70 -23.19 -18.37
CA GLU A 613 4.20 -23.78 -19.62
C GLU A 613 3.87 -22.92 -20.84
N HIS A 614 2.68 -22.33 -20.85
CA HIS A 614 2.19 -21.48 -21.90
C HIS A 614 2.05 -20.05 -21.39
N ARG A 615 2.42 -19.10 -22.23
CA ARG A 615 2.34 -17.69 -21.90
C ARG A 615 0.92 -17.29 -21.58
N THR A 616 0.69 -16.73 -20.41
CA THR A 616 -0.60 -16.15 -20.01
C THR A 616 -0.93 -14.95 -20.88
N LEU A 617 -2.09 -14.96 -21.51
CA LEU A 617 -2.60 -13.87 -22.34
C LEU A 617 -3.59 -13.01 -21.56
N VAL A 618 -3.95 -11.85 -22.12
CA VAL A 618 -5.05 -11.03 -21.58
C VAL A 618 -6.33 -11.85 -21.50
N ALA A 619 -6.59 -12.73 -22.47
CA ALA A 619 -7.75 -13.62 -22.48
C ALA A 619 -7.87 -14.49 -21.20
N ASP A 620 -6.78 -14.80 -20.55
CA ASP A 620 -6.73 -15.68 -19.37
C ASP A 620 -6.87 -14.90 -18.05
N THR A 621 -7.13 -13.60 -18.11
CA THR A 621 -7.21 -12.68 -16.96
C THR A 621 -8.64 -12.18 -16.74
N ASP A 622 -8.87 -11.56 -15.57
CA ASP A 622 -10.13 -10.88 -15.25
C ASP A 622 -10.43 -9.76 -16.24
N ASP A 623 -9.40 -8.98 -16.65
CA ASP A 623 -9.55 -7.97 -17.71
C ASP A 623 -10.01 -8.60 -19.02
N GLY A 624 -9.51 -9.80 -19.33
CA GLY A 624 -9.94 -10.57 -20.50
C GLY A 624 -11.39 -11.04 -20.41
N ALA A 625 -11.84 -11.43 -19.22
CA ALA A 625 -13.24 -11.76 -18.98
C ALA A 625 -14.15 -10.55 -19.22
N ASP A 626 -13.74 -9.36 -18.74
CA ASP A 626 -14.46 -8.11 -18.97
C ASP A 626 -14.47 -7.71 -20.46
N ILE A 627 -13.35 -7.88 -21.15
CA ILE A 627 -13.26 -7.63 -22.60
C ILE A 627 -14.20 -8.56 -23.37
N ARG A 628 -14.26 -9.87 -23.02
CA ARG A 628 -15.18 -10.81 -23.68
C ARG A 628 -16.64 -10.38 -23.50
N ARG A 629 -17.06 -10.02 -22.30
CA ARG A 629 -18.43 -9.50 -22.05
C ARG A 629 -18.73 -8.27 -22.91
N ARG A 630 -17.79 -7.35 -23.03
CA ARG A 630 -17.95 -6.16 -23.89
C ARG A 630 -18.05 -6.52 -25.38
N VAL A 631 -17.30 -7.53 -25.82
CA VAL A 631 -17.40 -8.04 -27.21
C VAL A 631 -18.80 -8.64 -27.43
N GLU A 632 -19.28 -9.48 -26.52
CA GLU A 632 -20.63 -10.06 -26.58
C GLU A 632 -21.73 -8.97 -26.63
N ASP A 633 -21.63 -7.94 -25.81
CA ASP A 633 -22.55 -6.79 -25.79
C ASP A 633 -22.54 -6.03 -27.14
N LEU A 634 -21.35 -5.81 -27.71
CA LEU A 634 -21.20 -5.15 -29.01
C LEU A 634 -21.69 -6.03 -30.19
N GLU A 635 -21.52 -7.35 -30.11
CA GLU A 635 -22.09 -8.28 -31.08
C GLU A 635 -23.62 -8.25 -31.06
N GLN A 636 -24.23 -8.22 -29.86
CA GLN A 636 -25.69 -8.04 -29.73
C GLN A 636 -26.16 -6.68 -30.30
N LEU A 637 -25.40 -5.61 -30.06
CA LEU A 637 -25.70 -4.30 -30.66
C LEU A 637 -25.61 -4.34 -32.19
N LEU A 638 -24.58 -4.98 -32.73
CA LEU A 638 -24.38 -5.13 -34.17
C LEU A 638 -25.52 -5.92 -34.83
N GLU A 639 -25.99 -7.00 -34.17
CA GLU A 639 -27.17 -7.75 -34.61
C GLU A 639 -28.43 -6.88 -34.58
N ALA A 640 -28.65 -6.12 -33.50
CA ALA A 640 -29.81 -5.25 -33.34
C ALA A 640 -29.86 -4.13 -34.43
N TYR A 641 -28.70 -3.64 -34.89
CA TYR A 641 -28.60 -2.74 -36.04
C TYR A 641 -29.00 -3.45 -37.33
N ARG A 642 -28.46 -4.65 -37.57
CA ARG A 642 -28.75 -5.43 -38.80
C ARG A 642 -30.21 -5.82 -38.91
N ASP A 643 -30.84 -6.11 -37.77
CA ASP A 643 -32.25 -6.48 -37.71
C ASP A 643 -33.21 -5.28 -37.66
N GLY A 644 -32.67 -4.07 -37.63
CA GLY A 644 -33.47 -2.82 -37.58
C GLY A 644 -34.17 -2.62 -36.21
N GLN A 645 -33.78 -3.33 -35.18
CA GLN A 645 -34.34 -3.18 -33.82
C GLN A 645 -33.86 -1.90 -33.14
N ILE A 646 -32.66 -1.46 -33.47
CA ILE A 646 -32.08 -0.17 -33.10
C ILE A 646 -31.68 0.57 -34.35
N ALA A 647 -32.02 1.85 -34.43
CA ALA A 647 -31.63 2.69 -35.57
C ALA A 647 -30.18 3.17 -35.41
N GLU A 648 -29.43 3.15 -36.50
CA GLU A 648 -28.10 3.74 -36.51
C GLU A 648 -28.19 5.26 -36.36
N GLY A 649 -27.24 5.83 -35.60
CA GLY A 649 -27.10 7.28 -35.47
C GLY A 649 -26.43 7.88 -36.70
N VAL A 650 -26.64 9.16 -36.91
CA VAL A 650 -25.91 9.94 -37.94
C VAL A 650 -24.51 10.27 -37.38
N ARG A 651 -23.44 10.09 -38.17
CA ARG A 651 -22.07 10.48 -37.85
C ARG A 651 -21.93 11.95 -37.49
#